data_bfa275c004e81fd34dca767594aa79f7
#
_entry.id   bfa275c004e81fd34dca767594aa79f7
#
_cell.length_a   1.000
_cell.length_b   1.000
_cell.length_c   1.000
_cell.angle_alpha   90.00
_cell.angle_beta   90.00
_cell.angle_gamma   90.00
#
_symmetry.space_group_name_H-M   'P 1'
#
loop_
_entity.id
_entity.type
_entity.pdbx_description
1 polymer ?
#
loop_
_entity_poly.entity_id
_entity_poly.type
_entity_poly.pdbx_seq_one_letter_code
_entity_poly.pdbx_strand_id
1 'polypeptide(L)'
;MKKFSRLLITLLIALTTVQIVPVAAKSVPDNVYPMEQKEKNYEVALVKDDGSFQWLASYDSFSEAKEYMKQSGDDAVVRAADSVKQTKIIAMNKGIAYSCEWENAGTVSLNSVSTSVSGYMSSYRQINYIDTETYRGSGHGNVRANIGGFECIVDLDVIELIPYQYIDKGIAIHLADDLNVIPKEACYTVVQNGNYRDLVYTAYTIFSKTGASAPVAMNTAVGPAADWMVTGKKYYSVDDVNFYNDRELKDKAGVYYNYYQFMPLRTKSSIPASVYNGFLKSKGFGTDSVLYNTGESFIQAQNDYGVNALMVFAQACLESRYGTSTYARTRNNLFGLGAYDSNPDNAFRFDSVYECLKRQMGYYLRNYFYADSSLFYGAHYGNKGSGISVKYASDPYYGLKIAGIAYEMDKYANSYSGNLSEYNSRTVGVINTYAATVYITPGGKCTYTTEYQPGYQLNNTVSIIGESGDYYKIQSDNYLKENGLCVNVFEDKDVKVYDWNHNVGYMKKSDISIISSNTVIDRPQEELTKIGEATVNVEQLRIRTAPTLSAAMITYCEKGKTYDVYSTKEAEGYTWYQIGSNQYIAGSEDWVTYKANGEAEVKPEPEPEPPVDTDTYEIMSSVSKVEYSEDKTAVHIEGKAFLVGIDSTDPKNVKHEVIVENLLDHTTTVVPAVTTVLDKPFDMYDGHTYSAISYSADVNLNDLQDGEYALRIRVTNSGYADERYLYSNRLTALETLENGDGTVTRVFPNSNYSNRFEISISYDSIDYSVINKPTIRFSSRSARNMKFEDGKLSFNGLAYIYQATMTEEDHPDYKILLQSEDGVLYEYDAQNCASAGDYSQILGYEQSLSFADYSASIDVSSLPVGTYRMYIVIANDSYTDVEELYSYRFEGIDDYSINGKTYSLSISDVHSRFILEVSE
;
A
#
# COMPACT_ATOMS: atom_id res chain seq x y z
N MET A 1 28.48 -31.37 17.99
CA MET A 1 27.76 -30.98 19.22
C MET A 1 26.58 -30.10 18.82
N LYS A 2 25.50 -30.75 18.38
CA LYS A 2 24.22 -30.15 18.07
C LYS A 2 23.38 -30.20 19.33
N LYS A 3 23.01 -29.05 19.90
CA LYS A 3 21.94 -28.84 20.89
C LYS A 3 22.32 -27.60 21.69
N PHE A 4 21.71 -26.50 21.42
CA PHE A 4 21.39 -25.38 22.31
C PHE A 4 21.17 -24.11 21.49
N SER A 5 20.00 -24.01 20.93
CA SER A 5 19.38 -22.73 20.65
C SER A 5 17.85 -22.92 20.50
N ARG A 6 17.23 -23.53 21.49
CA ARG A 6 15.78 -23.56 21.68
C ARG A 6 15.51 -23.27 23.13
N LEU A 7 15.45 -22.01 23.51
CA LEU A 7 14.86 -21.65 24.80
C LEU A 7 14.18 -20.29 24.68
N LEU A 8 12.86 -20.39 24.67
CA LEU A 8 11.93 -19.82 25.63
C LEU A 8 11.82 -18.31 25.64
N ILE A 9 10.85 -17.82 24.92
CA ILE A 9 10.10 -16.65 25.35
C ILE A 9 8.93 -17.18 26.19
N THR A 10 9.15 -17.37 27.48
CA THR A 10 8.06 -17.57 28.44
C THR A 10 7.97 -16.34 29.31
N LEU A 11 6.91 -15.61 29.10
CA LEU A 11 6.58 -14.39 29.77
C LEU A 11 5.83 -14.63 31.06
N LEU A 12 6.16 -13.85 32.07
CA LEU A 12 5.34 -13.69 33.27
C LEU A 12 4.06 -12.93 32.93
N ILE A 13 2.92 -13.61 32.95
CA ILE A 13 1.61 -13.00 33.07
C ILE A 13 1.04 -13.39 34.43
N ALA A 14 0.63 -12.38 35.19
CA ALA A 14 -0.02 -12.58 36.48
C ALA A 14 -1.27 -13.44 36.30
N LEU A 15 -1.33 -14.55 37.03
CA LEU A 15 -2.44 -15.50 37.03
C LEU A 15 -3.73 -14.87 37.56
N THR A 16 -4.76 -14.92 36.76
CA THR A 16 -6.09 -15.26 37.23
C THR A 16 -6.41 -16.64 36.69
N THR A 17 -6.38 -17.61 37.58
CA THR A 17 -6.70 -19.02 37.29
C THR A 17 -8.16 -19.18 36.96
N VAL A 18 -8.48 -19.21 35.68
CA VAL A 18 -9.66 -19.94 35.22
C VAL A 18 -9.19 -21.36 34.93
N GLN A 19 -9.63 -22.32 35.74
CA GLN A 19 -9.44 -23.74 35.46
C GLN A 19 -10.22 -24.07 34.17
N ILE A 20 -9.52 -24.07 33.04
CA ILE A 20 -10.04 -24.68 31.83
C ILE A 20 -9.78 -26.18 31.98
N VAL A 21 -10.82 -26.94 32.16
CA VAL A 21 -10.80 -28.41 32.01
C VAL A 21 -10.30 -28.69 30.57
N PRO A 22 -9.19 -29.43 30.40
CA PRO A 22 -8.75 -29.77 29.06
C PRO A 22 -9.80 -30.70 28.43
N VAL A 23 -10.53 -30.20 27.45
CA VAL A 23 -11.26 -31.06 26.52
C VAL A 23 -10.19 -31.81 25.74
N ALA A 24 -10.14 -33.11 25.88
CA ALA A 24 -9.22 -33.97 25.13
C ALA A 24 -9.42 -33.67 23.63
N ALA A 25 -8.43 -33.08 23.00
CA ALA A 25 -8.47 -32.77 21.59
C ALA A 25 -8.67 -34.07 20.79
N LYS A 26 -9.74 -34.13 20.00
CA LYS A 26 -9.90 -35.16 18.98
C LYS A 26 -8.95 -34.82 17.86
N SER A 27 -7.82 -35.51 17.75
CA SER A 27 -6.95 -35.38 16.59
C SER A 27 -7.58 -36.15 15.41
N VAL A 28 -7.84 -35.45 14.33
CA VAL A 28 -8.34 -36.07 13.10
C VAL A 28 -7.43 -35.65 11.96
N PRO A 29 -6.38 -36.45 11.63
CA PRO A 29 -5.56 -36.18 10.47
C PRO A 29 -6.36 -36.38 9.18
N ASP A 30 -6.19 -35.53 8.19
CA ASP A 30 -6.81 -35.69 6.86
C ASP A 30 -6.52 -37.04 6.24
N ASN A 31 -5.32 -37.59 6.47
CA ASN A 31 -4.92 -38.92 5.99
C ASN A 31 -5.64 -40.08 6.67
N VAL A 32 -6.32 -39.88 7.81
CA VAL A 32 -7.19 -40.88 8.44
C VAL A 32 -8.50 -41.04 7.67
N TYR A 33 -8.89 -40.04 6.92
CA TYR A 33 -10.07 -40.07 6.05
C TYR A 33 -9.65 -40.11 4.58
N PRO A 34 -9.26 -41.31 4.04
CA PRO A 34 -8.86 -41.42 2.64
C PRO A 34 -10.02 -40.99 1.73
N MET A 35 -9.66 -40.56 0.51
CA MET A 35 -10.66 -40.25 -0.51
C MET A 35 -11.54 -41.48 -0.82
N GLU A 36 -12.85 -41.28 -0.96
CA GLU A 36 -13.80 -42.34 -1.27
C GLU A 36 -13.62 -42.89 -2.69
N GLN A 37 -13.31 -41.99 -3.64
CA GLN A 37 -13.08 -42.37 -5.05
C GLN A 37 -11.58 -42.37 -5.37
N LYS A 38 -10.93 -43.48 -5.16
CA LYS A 38 -9.47 -43.63 -5.37
C LYS A 38 -9.02 -43.54 -6.82
N GLU A 39 -9.95 -43.71 -7.79
CA GLU A 39 -9.65 -43.60 -9.22
C GLU A 39 -9.70 -42.17 -9.75
N LYS A 40 -10.19 -41.23 -8.94
CA LYS A 40 -10.25 -39.79 -9.24
C LYS A 40 -9.17 -39.03 -8.50
N ASN A 41 -8.68 -37.94 -9.11
CA ASN A 41 -7.58 -37.16 -8.55
C ASN A 41 -8.05 -36.22 -7.46
N TYR A 42 -9.30 -35.80 -7.52
CA TYR A 42 -9.85 -34.76 -6.64
C TYR A 42 -11.20 -35.14 -6.07
N GLU A 43 -11.38 -34.91 -4.78
CA GLU A 43 -12.63 -35.14 -4.07
C GLU A 43 -13.16 -33.80 -3.56
N VAL A 44 -14.46 -33.53 -3.77
CA VAL A 44 -15.18 -32.45 -3.10
C VAL A 44 -15.97 -33.02 -1.95
N ALA A 45 -15.79 -32.46 -0.76
CA ALA A 45 -16.43 -32.92 0.45
C ALA A 45 -16.84 -31.76 1.37
N LEU A 46 -17.79 -32.01 2.27
CA LEU A 46 -18.10 -31.11 3.39
C LEU A 46 -17.35 -31.55 4.63
N VAL A 47 -16.74 -30.60 5.32
CA VAL A 47 -16.14 -30.82 6.64
C VAL A 47 -17.27 -30.93 7.68
N LYS A 48 -17.33 -32.06 8.43
CA LYS A 48 -18.32 -32.28 9.47
C LYS A 48 -17.87 -31.74 10.84
N ASP A 49 -18.81 -31.67 11.77
CA ASP A 49 -18.58 -31.23 13.15
C ASP A 49 -17.57 -32.07 13.94
N ASP A 50 -17.30 -33.30 13.53
CA ASP A 50 -16.30 -34.19 14.13
C ASP A 50 -14.96 -34.20 13.39
N GLY A 51 -14.83 -33.38 12.33
CA GLY A 51 -13.64 -33.27 11.48
C GLY A 51 -13.58 -34.32 10.38
N SER A 52 -14.55 -35.24 10.31
CA SER A 52 -14.66 -36.16 9.17
C SER A 52 -15.24 -35.46 7.94
N PHE A 53 -15.13 -36.11 6.80
CA PHE A 53 -15.58 -35.56 5.54
C PHE A 53 -16.84 -36.28 5.04
N GLN A 54 -17.78 -35.52 4.56
CA GLN A 54 -18.92 -36.05 3.80
C GLN A 54 -18.62 -35.86 2.32
N TRP A 55 -18.38 -36.96 1.63
CA TRP A 55 -18.18 -36.96 0.18
C TRP A 55 -19.39 -36.38 -0.56
N LEU A 56 -19.14 -35.56 -1.57
CA LEU A 56 -20.15 -34.97 -2.46
C LEU A 56 -19.93 -35.44 -3.90
N ALA A 57 -18.73 -35.31 -4.43
CA ALA A 57 -18.38 -35.63 -5.81
C ALA A 57 -16.87 -35.85 -5.97
N SER A 58 -16.47 -36.46 -7.08
CA SER A 58 -15.06 -36.67 -7.44
C SER A 58 -14.80 -36.30 -8.90
N TYR A 59 -13.64 -35.72 -9.17
CA TYR A 59 -13.25 -35.15 -10.46
C TYR A 59 -11.81 -35.57 -10.83
N ASP A 60 -11.51 -35.52 -12.13
CA ASP A 60 -10.14 -35.69 -12.64
C ASP A 60 -9.43 -34.32 -12.85
N SER A 61 -10.20 -33.26 -12.84
CA SER A 61 -9.74 -31.87 -13.00
C SER A 61 -9.92 -31.08 -11.73
N PHE A 62 -8.86 -30.38 -11.29
CA PHE A 62 -8.93 -29.46 -10.15
C PHE A 62 -9.93 -28.31 -10.39
N SER A 63 -9.95 -27.79 -11.63
CA SER A 63 -10.86 -26.68 -11.97
C SER A 63 -12.34 -27.07 -11.80
N GLU A 64 -12.73 -28.30 -12.26
CA GLU A 64 -14.11 -28.79 -12.11
C GLU A 64 -14.45 -29.06 -10.65
N ALA A 65 -13.53 -29.66 -9.90
CA ALA A 65 -13.71 -29.90 -8.46
C ALA A 65 -13.91 -28.58 -7.69
N LYS A 66 -13.07 -27.59 -7.98
CA LYS A 66 -13.13 -26.25 -7.37
C LYS A 66 -14.43 -25.53 -7.70
N GLU A 67 -14.87 -25.57 -8.95
CA GLU A 67 -16.13 -24.94 -9.37
C GLU A 67 -17.34 -25.58 -8.64
N TYR A 68 -17.34 -26.90 -8.52
CA TYR A 68 -18.39 -27.60 -7.75
C TYR A 68 -18.32 -27.27 -6.25
N MET A 69 -17.11 -27.21 -5.68
CA MET A 69 -16.89 -26.80 -4.28
C MET A 69 -17.51 -25.43 -3.99
N LYS A 70 -17.27 -24.45 -4.88
CA LYS A 70 -17.79 -23.07 -4.71
C LYS A 70 -19.32 -22.99 -4.57
N GLN A 71 -20.05 -23.98 -5.12
CA GLN A 71 -21.51 -24.08 -5.09
C GLN A 71 -22.03 -24.99 -3.98
N SER A 72 -21.13 -25.67 -3.24
CA SER A 72 -21.49 -26.75 -2.31
C SER A 72 -21.64 -26.34 -0.84
N GLY A 73 -21.58 -25.04 -0.54
CA GLY A 73 -21.71 -24.49 0.81
C GLY A 73 -20.39 -24.09 1.46
N ASP A 74 -20.52 -23.43 2.61
CA ASP A 74 -19.38 -22.77 3.29
C ASP A 74 -18.30 -23.76 3.77
N ASP A 75 -18.70 -24.94 4.21
CA ASP A 75 -17.80 -26.00 4.74
C ASP A 75 -17.24 -26.90 3.64
N ALA A 76 -17.45 -26.56 2.37
CA ALA A 76 -16.95 -27.36 1.26
C ALA A 76 -15.45 -27.15 1.02
N VAL A 77 -14.78 -28.26 0.78
CA VAL A 77 -13.34 -28.33 0.48
C VAL A 77 -13.07 -29.20 -0.75
N VAL A 78 -11.95 -28.95 -1.43
CA VAL A 78 -11.35 -29.90 -2.38
C VAL A 78 -10.20 -30.59 -1.68
N ARG A 79 -10.15 -31.93 -1.79
CA ARG A 79 -9.10 -32.78 -1.25
C ARG A 79 -8.36 -33.49 -2.36
N ALA A 80 -7.07 -33.71 -2.19
CA ALA A 80 -6.23 -34.52 -3.10
C ALA A 80 -5.17 -35.26 -2.32
N ALA A 81 -4.63 -36.34 -2.92
CA ALA A 81 -3.45 -37.00 -2.38
C ALA A 81 -2.19 -36.16 -2.67
N ASP A 82 -1.34 -36.01 -1.67
CA ASP A 82 -0.02 -35.39 -1.82
C ASP A 82 1.05 -36.38 -2.35
N SER A 83 2.32 -35.92 -2.39
CA SER A 83 3.47 -36.71 -2.89
C SER A 83 3.73 -38.00 -2.09
N VAL A 84 3.30 -38.05 -0.83
CA VAL A 84 3.42 -39.22 0.04
C VAL A 84 2.11 -40.02 0.13
N LYS A 85 1.15 -39.72 -0.75
CA LYS A 85 -0.19 -40.31 -0.81
C LYS A 85 -1.06 -40.02 0.43
N GLN A 86 -0.76 -38.96 1.16
CA GLN A 86 -1.63 -38.46 2.19
C GLN A 86 -2.69 -37.57 1.56
N THR A 87 -3.93 -37.68 2.05
CA THR A 87 -4.99 -36.80 1.59
C THR A 87 -4.85 -35.43 2.27
N LYS A 88 -4.85 -34.39 1.47
CA LYS A 88 -4.72 -32.98 1.96
C LYS A 88 -5.87 -32.13 1.43
N ILE A 89 -6.30 -31.16 2.22
CA ILE A 89 -7.17 -30.07 1.75
C ILE A 89 -6.34 -29.15 0.86
N ILE A 90 -6.74 -28.98 -0.39
CA ILE A 90 -6.03 -28.18 -1.39
C ILE A 90 -6.79 -26.91 -1.80
N ALA A 91 -8.09 -26.83 -1.50
CA ALA A 91 -8.91 -25.62 -1.62
C ALA A 91 -10.08 -25.68 -0.65
N MET A 92 -10.62 -24.55 -0.26
CA MET A 92 -11.77 -24.41 0.65
C MET A 92 -12.57 -23.18 0.33
N ASN A 93 -13.87 -23.17 0.68
CA ASN A 93 -14.72 -21.99 0.54
C ASN A 93 -14.48 -20.97 1.65
N LYS A 94 -14.34 -21.46 2.90
CA LYS A 94 -14.15 -20.56 4.06
C LYS A 94 -13.12 -21.14 5.04
N GLY A 95 -12.19 -20.33 5.45
CA GLY A 95 -11.17 -20.70 6.41
C GLY A 95 -9.99 -19.71 6.43
N ILE A 96 -8.96 -20.12 7.15
CA ILE A 96 -7.68 -19.40 7.23
C ILE A 96 -6.57 -20.35 6.76
N ALA A 97 -5.39 -19.78 6.50
CA ALA A 97 -4.19 -20.58 6.30
C ALA A 97 -3.16 -20.26 7.38
N TYR A 98 -2.27 -21.22 7.63
CA TYR A 98 -1.05 -21.01 8.39
C TYR A 98 0.15 -21.36 7.53
N SER A 99 1.17 -20.49 7.58
CA SER A 99 2.46 -20.82 6.97
C SER A 99 3.12 -21.96 7.73
N CYS A 100 3.67 -22.94 7.02
CA CYS A 100 4.39 -24.06 7.62
C CYS A 100 5.54 -24.49 6.70
N GLU A 101 6.75 -24.32 7.17
CA GLU A 101 7.94 -24.89 6.55
C GLU A 101 8.52 -25.95 7.51
N TRP A 102 8.46 -27.20 7.10
CA TRP A 102 8.72 -28.32 7.99
C TRP A 102 10.21 -28.63 8.18
N GLU A 103 11.02 -28.39 7.14
CA GLU A 103 12.41 -28.84 7.16
C GLU A 103 13.38 -27.86 7.84
N ASN A 104 13.14 -26.55 7.77
CA ASN A 104 14.09 -25.52 8.26
C ASN A 104 13.54 -24.52 9.28
N ALA A 105 12.27 -24.59 9.64
CA ALA A 105 11.62 -23.69 10.62
C ALA A 105 11.96 -22.18 10.43
N GLY A 106 12.16 -21.78 9.19
CA GLY A 106 12.67 -20.46 8.80
C GLY A 106 11.58 -19.49 8.37
N THR A 107 11.60 -19.17 7.10
CA THR A 107 10.68 -18.20 6.49
C THR A 107 10.00 -18.79 5.26
N VAL A 108 8.76 -18.39 5.05
CA VAL A 108 7.97 -18.73 3.86
C VAL A 108 8.04 -17.54 2.89
N SER A 109 8.27 -17.84 1.62
CA SER A 109 8.28 -16.83 0.55
C SER A 109 6.87 -16.41 0.17
N LEU A 110 6.69 -15.12 -0.07
CA LEU A 110 5.45 -14.48 -0.48
C LEU A 110 5.71 -13.79 -1.82
N ASN A 111 5.11 -14.28 -2.90
CA ASN A 111 5.28 -13.67 -4.22
C ASN A 111 4.11 -12.73 -4.53
N SER A 112 4.38 -11.54 -5.02
CA SER A 112 3.31 -10.62 -5.44
C SER A 112 2.47 -11.23 -6.56
N VAL A 113 1.15 -11.00 -6.52
CA VAL A 113 0.22 -11.42 -7.60
C VAL A 113 0.41 -10.64 -8.89
N SER A 114 1.07 -9.49 -8.85
CA SER A 114 1.10 -8.53 -9.97
C SER A 114 2.52 -8.11 -10.40
N THR A 115 3.56 -8.51 -9.66
CA THR A 115 4.93 -8.03 -9.92
C THR A 115 5.99 -9.05 -9.52
N SER A 116 7.25 -8.79 -9.90
CA SER A 116 8.43 -9.55 -9.44
C SER A 116 8.82 -9.30 -7.98
N VAL A 117 8.08 -8.50 -7.24
CA VAL A 117 8.39 -8.20 -5.84
C VAL A 117 8.01 -9.39 -4.98
N SER A 118 8.94 -9.89 -4.19
CA SER A 118 8.71 -10.94 -3.20
C SER A 118 8.86 -10.40 -1.79
N GLY A 119 8.00 -10.86 -0.88
CA GLY A 119 8.12 -10.72 0.55
C GLY A 119 8.52 -12.05 1.21
N TYR A 120 8.54 -12.05 2.52
CA TYR A 120 8.75 -13.26 3.33
C TYR A 120 8.11 -13.10 4.71
N MET A 121 7.77 -14.20 5.35
CA MET A 121 7.27 -14.23 6.73
C MET A 121 7.77 -15.45 7.48
N SER A 122 7.77 -15.37 8.81
CA SER A 122 8.09 -16.53 9.66
C SER A 122 7.09 -17.65 9.46
N SER A 123 7.57 -18.90 9.52
CA SER A 123 6.72 -20.08 9.54
C SER A 123 5.83 -20.13 10.79
N TYR A 124 4.76 -20.92 10.69
CA TYR A 124 3.76 -21.14 11.75
C TYR A 124 2.98 -19.90 12.17
N ARG A 125 2.71 -18.99 11.22
CA ARG A 125 1.90 -17.79 11.42
C ARG A 125 0.67 -17.81 10.51
N GLN A 126 -0.43 -17.27 11.03
CA GLN A 126 -1.65 -17.12 10.24
C GLN A 126 -1.41 -16.20 9.05
N ILE A 127 -2.01 -16.58 7.92
CA ILE A 127 -2.14 -15.80 6.70
C ILE A 127 -3.62 -15.84 6.26
N ASN A 128 -4.13 -14.76 5.73
CA ASN A 128 -5.52 -14.71 5.28
C ASN A 128 -5.63 -15.39 3.91
N TYR A 129 -6.31 -16.55 3.86
CA TYR A 129 -6.57 -17.30 2.64
C TYR A 129 -7.60 -16.59 1.78
N ILE A 130 -7.35 -16.48 0.49
CA ILE A 130 -8.30 -15.92 -0.49
C ILE A 130 -8.82 -17.03 -1.40
N ASP A 131 -7.96 -17.75 -2.10
CA ASP A 131 -8.33 -18.81 -3.04
C ASP A 131 -7.12 -19.68 -3.38
N THR A 132 -7.34 -20.92 -3.76
CA THR A 132 -6.32 -21.75 -4.43
C THR A 132 -6.52 -21.60 -5.93
N GLU A 133 -5.61 -20.89 -6.61
CA GLU A 133 -5.76 -20.58 -8.03
C GLU A 133 -5.45 -21.79 -8.91
N THR A 134 -4.35 -22.48 -8.61
CA THR A 134 -3.91 -23.67 -9.37
C THR A 134 -3.43 -24.75 -8.42
N TYR A 135 -3.54 -26.01 -8.86
CA TYR A 135 -2.92 -27.16 -8.22
C TYR A 135 -2.17 -28.00 -9.26
N ARG A 136 -0.90 -28.27 -8.97
CA ARG A 136 0.02 -28.97 -9.90
C ARG A 136 0.28 -30.44 -9.52
N GLY A 137 -0.33 -30.91 -8.46
CA GLY A 137 -0.09 -32.22 -7.89
C GLY A 137 1.01 -32.23 -6.83
N SER A 138 1.15 -33.36 -6.13
CA SER A 138 2.18 -33.58 -5.10
C SER A 138 2.23 -32.52 -3.97
N GLY A 139 1.09 -31.87 -3.67
CA GLY A 139 1.00 -30.84 -2.64
C GLY A 139 1.31 -29.42 -3.13
N HIS A 140 1.79 -29.26 -4.36
CA HIS A 140 2.14 -27.95 -4.91
C HIS A 140 0.95 -27.23 -5.57
N GLY A 141 0.87 -25.93 -5.41
CA GLY A 141 -0.18 -25.11 -6.01
C GLY A 141 -0.01 -23.65 -5.69
N ASN A 142 -0.64 -22.78 -6.48
CA ASN A 142 -0.64 -21.36 -6.23
C ASN A 142 -1.84 -21.00 -5.35
N VAL A 143 -1.59 -20.58 -4.13
CA VAL A 143 -2.59 -20.08 -3.21
C VAL A 143 -2.47 -18.57 -3.12
N ARG A 144 -3.54 -17.90 -3.46
CA ARG A 144 -3.69 -16.47 -3.29
C ARG A 144 -4.06 -16.16 -1.84
N ALA A 145 -3.29 -15.32 -1.21
CA ALA A 145 -3.41 -15.00 0.20
C ALA A 145 -3.10 -13.51 0.46
N ASN A 146 -3.40 -13.04 1.66
CA ASN A 146 -3.08 -11.69 2.08
C ASN A 146 -2.48 -11.68 3.48
N ILE A 147 -1.42 -10.90 3.68
CA ILE A 147 -0.77 -10.69 4.97
C ILE A 147 -0.37 -9.23 5.14
N GLY A 148 -0.92 -8.57 6.16
CA GLY A 148 -0.66 -7.15 6.42
C GLY A 148 -1.11 -6.23 5.27
N GLY A 149 -2.08 -6.66 4.44
CA GLY A 149 -2.51 -5.96 3.24
C GLY A 149 -1.70 -6.25 1.97
N PHE A 150 -0.60 -6.99 2.08
CA PHE A 150 0.12 -7.49 0.91
C PHE A 150 -0.58 -8.74 0.37
N GLU A 151 -1.12 -8.62 -0.84
CA GLU A 151 -1.72 -9.75 -1.55
C GLU A 151 -0.65 -10.51 -2.32
N CYS A 152 -0.56 -11.80 -2.09
CA CYS A 152 0.55 -12.63 -2.57
C CYS A 152 0.11 -14.03 -2.99
N ILE A 153 0.95 -14.67 -3.78
CA ILE A 153 0.91 -16.09 -4.09
C ILE A 153 1.90 -16.82 -3.18
N VAL A 154 1.41 -17.88 -2.53
CA VAL A 154 2.19 -18.79 -1.70
C VAL A 154 2.03 -20.18 -2.25
N ASP A 155 3.09 -21.00 -2.26
CA ASP A 155 2.95 -22.39 -2.65
C ASP A 155 2.18 -23.18 -1.59
N LEU A 156 1.28 -24.04 -2.03
CA LEU A 156 0.42 -24.84 -1.16
C LEU A 156 1.20 -25.82 -0.26
N ASP A 157 2.41 -26.23 -0.64
CA ASP A 157 3.24 -27.15 0.15
C ASP A 157 3.82 -26.50 1.41
N VAL A 158 3.91 -25.17 1.46
CA VAL A 158 4.40 -24.40 2.63
C VAL A 158 3.28 -23.72 3.44
N ILE A 159 2.03 -24.10 3.23
CA ILE A 159 0.89 -23.64 4.02
C ILE A 159 -0.07 -24.78 4.34
N GLU A 160 -0.80 -24.64 5.45
CA GLU A 160 -1.89 -25.50 5.86
C GLU A 160 -3.22 -24.74 5.76
N LEU A 161 -4.17 -25.30 5.00
CA LEU A 161 -5.51 -24.75 4.85
C LEU A 161 -6.41 -25.26 5.98
N ILE A 162 -7.02 -24.34 6.72
CA ILE A 162 -7.80 -24.62 7.92
C ILE A 162 -9.23 -24.11 7.75
N PRO A 163 -10.20 -24.96 7.40
CA PRO A 163 -11.60 -24.59 7.37
C PRO A 163 -12.09 -24.05 8.72
N TYR A 164 -13.00 -23.09 8.71
CA TYR A 164 -13.56 -22.53 9.95
C TYR A 164 -14.21 -23.56 10.87
N GLN A 165 -14.73 -24.67 10.32
CA GLN A 165 -15.24 -25.79 11.11
C GLN A 165 -14.21 -26.31 12.13
N TYR A 166 -12.92 -26.42 11.75
CA TYR A 166 -11.88 -26.90 12.67
C TYR A 166 -11.69 -25.94 13.86
N ILE A 167 -11.76 -24.64 13.59
CA ILE A 167 -11.66 -23.59 14.62
C ILE A 167 -12.89 -23.60 15.53
N ASP A 168 -14.08 -23.60 14.93
CA ASP A 168 -15.37 -23.45 15.63
C ASP A 168 -15.71 -24.69 16.48
N LYS A 169 -15.31 -25.86 16.03
CA LYS A 169 -15.56 -27.12 16.73
C LYS A 169 -14.38 -27.58 17.60
N GLY A 170 -13.26 -26.86 17.57
CA GLY A 170 -12.06 -27.22 18.33
C GLY A 170 -11.44 -28.55 17.87
N ILE A 171 -11.43 -28.77 16.55
CA ILE A 171 -10.86 -29.98 15.95
C ILE A 171 -9.36 -29.78 15.80
N ALA A 172 -8.56 -30.76 16.25
CA ALA A 172 -7.12 -30.72 16.09
C ALA A 172 -6.73 -31.13 14.67
N ILE A 173 -5.81 -30.38 14.07
CA ILE A 173 -5.14 -30.74 12.82
C ILE A 173 -3.85 -31.48 13.14
N HIS A 174 -3.48 -32.41 12.26
CA HIS A 174 -2.23 -33.17 12.34
C HIS A 174 -1.21 -32.58 11.35
N LEU A 175 -0.12 -32.07 11.87
CA LEU A 175 0.87 -31.36 11.06
C LEU A 175 2.16 -32.20 10.83
N ALA A 176 2.50 -33.11 11.76
CA ALA A 176 3.65 -34.02 11.70
C ALA A 176 3.47 -35.11 12.76
N ASP A 177 4.25 -36.18 12.72
CA ASP A 177 4.08 -37.40 13.51
C ASP A 177 3.71 -37.24 14.99
N ASP A 178 4.13 -36.17 15.64
CA ASP A 178 3.85 -35.88 17.04
C ASP A 178 3.23 -34.48 17.27
N LEU A 179 2.81 -33.80 16.18
CA LEU A 179 2.33 -32.41 16.22
C LEU A 179 0.84 -32.33 15.83
N ASN A 180 0.01 -32.40 16.87
CA ASN A 180 -1.44 -32.17 16.76
C ASN A 180 -1.78 -30.85 17.46
N VAL A 181 -2.54 -29.97 16.79
CA VAL A 181 -2.90 -28.65 17.35
C VAL A 181 -4.33 -28.31 17.02
N ILE A 182 -5.07 -27.75 18.00
CA ILE A 182 -6.36 -27.11 17.74
C ILE A 182 -6.09 -25.69 17.25
N PRO A 183 -6.39 -25.38 15.97
CA PRO A 183 -6.10 -24.07 15.40
C PRO A 183 -7.00 -22.99 16.04
N LYS A 184 -6.51 -21.76 16.02
CA LYS A 184 -7.26 -20.57 16.43
C LYS A 184 -6.96 -19.46 15.45
N GLU A 185 -7.84 -18.47 15.36
CA GLU A 185 -7.66 -17.31 14.50
C GLU A 185 -7.28 -16.05 15.28
N ALA A 186 -6.51 -15.19 14.66
CA ALA A 186 -6.11 -13.90 15.22
C ALA A 186 -7.28 -12.91 15.18
N CYS A 187 -7.36 -12.06 16.20
CA CYS A 187 -8.35 -10.98 16.24
C CYS A 187 -7.88 -9.82 17.12
N TYR A 188 -8.53 -8.69 16.94
CA TYR A 188 -8.46 -7.55 17.84
C TYR A 188 -9.62 -7.60 18.83
N THR A 189 -9.36 -7.18 20.07
CA THR A 189 -10.41 -7.03 21.11
C THR A 189 -10.19 -5.72 21.85
N VAL A 190 -11.26 -5.00 22.15
CA VAL A 190 -11.18 -3.80 22.97
C VAL A 190 -11.32 -4.17 24.44
N VAL A 191 -10.32 -3.84 25.24
CA VAL A 191 -10.29 -4.16 26.68
C VAL A 191 -10.23 -2.87 27.50
N GLN A 192 -11.14 -2.74 28.47
CA GLN A 192 -11.04 -1.65 29.44
C GLN A 192 -9.93 -1.95 30.45
N ASN A 193 -8.92 -1.10 30.54
CA ASN A 193 -7.79 -1.24 31.42
C ASN A 193 -7.55 0.07 32.22
N GLY A 194 -8.15 0.15 33.41
CA GLY A 194 -8.18 1.40 34.17
C GLY A 194 -8.86 2.52 33.36
N ASN A 195 -8.13 3.60 33.14
CA ASN A 195 -8.62 4.75 32.38
C ASN A 195 -8.46 4.61 30.86
N TYR A 196 -7.89 3.50 30.37
CA TYR A 196 -7.61 3.29 28.95
C TYR A 196 -8.56 2.26 28.34
N ARG A 197 -8.93 2.48 27.09
CA ARG A 197 -9.55 1.50 26.23
C ARG A 197 -8.47 0.93 25.31
N ASP A 198 -7.88 -0.19 25.73
CA ASP A 198 -6.77 -0.81 25.01
C ASP A 198 -7.29 -1.60 23.81
N LEU A 199 -6.69 -1.39 22.63
CA LEU A 199 -6.84 -2.27 21.48
C LEU A 199 -5.83 -3.41 21.65
N VAL A 200 -6.31 -4.60 21.94
CA VAL A 200 -5.51 -5.79 22.18
C VAL A 200 -5.53 -6.68 20.94
N TYR A 201 -4.36 -6.98 20.38
CA TYR A 201 -4.22 -7.96 19.31
C TYR A 201 -3.82 -9.31 19.89
N THR A 202 -4.57 -10.35 19.52
CA THR A 202 -4.28 -11.74 19.90
C THR A 202 -4.03 -12.56 18.64
N ALA A 203 -2.87 -13.19 18.57
CA ALA A 203 -2.47 -14.09 17.49
C ALA A 203 -1.92 -15.40 18.04
N TYR A 204 -1.94 -16.44 17.22
CA TYR A 204 -1.59 -17.79 17.60
C TYR A 204 -0.52 -18.36 16.65
N THR A 205 0.12 -19.44 17.07
CA THR A 205 1.02 -20.24 16.25
C THR A 205 0.58 -21.70 16.28
N ILE A 206 0.69 -22.40 15.17
CA ILE A 206 0.37 -23.83 15.13
C ILE A 206 1.54 -24.73 15.54
N PHE A 207 2.67 -24.17 15.91
CA PHE A 207 3.81 -24.93 16.39
C PHE A 207 3.65 -25.32 17.86
N SER A 208 3.19 -26.55 18.15
CA SER A 208 3.08 -27.09 19.50
C SER A 208 3.32 -28.60 19.52
N LYS A 209 4.11 -29.09 20.44
CA LYS A 209 4.39 -30.55 20.62
C LYS A 209 3.35 -31.31 21.47
N THR A 210 2.28 -30.66 21.93
CA THR A 210 1.47 -31.20 23.05
C THR A 210 0.00 -31.51 22.73
N GLY A 211 -0.44 -31.46 21.48
CA GLY A 211 -1.83 -31.72 21.11
C GLY A 211 -2.87 -30.77 21.74
N ALA A 212 -2.43 -29.67 22.32
CA ALA A 212 -3.26 -28.65 22.95
C ALA A 212 -3.74 -27.59 21.95
N SER A 213 -4.58 -26.66 22.41
CA SER A 213 -4.90 -25.45 21.66
C SER A 213 -3.66 -24.73 21.17
N ALA A 214 -3.73 -24.14 19.99
CA ALA A 214 -2.66 -23.34 19.41
C ALA A 214 -2.08 -22.35 20.43
N PRO A 215 -0.79 -22.36 20.67
CA PRO A 215 -0.15 -21.43 21.62
C PRO A 215 -0.33 -19.99 21.18
N VAL A 216 -0.43 -19.10 22.17
CA VAL A 216 -0.49 -17.64 21.92
C VAL A 216 0.87 -17.16 21.42
N ALA A 217 0.92 -16.65 20.20
CA ALA A 217 2.10 -16.02 19.63
C ALA A 217 2.24 -14.55 20.08
N MET A 218 1.11 -13.88 20.24
CA MET A 218 1.02 -12.49 20.70
C MET A 218 -0.33 -12.26 21.40
N ASN A 219 -0.31 -11.56 22.53
CA ASN A 219 -1.49 -11.03 23.20
C ASN A 219 -1.08 -9.73 23.88
N THR A 220 -1.22 -8.62 23.18
CA THR A 220 -0.61 -7.35 23.61
C THR A 220 -1.55 -6.19 23.25
N ALA A 221 -1.69 -5.24 24.16
CA ALA A 221 -2.28 -3.93 23.88
C ALA A 221 -1.35 -3.18 22.93
N VAL A 222 -1.82 -2.91 21.72
CA VAL A 222 -1.02 -2.31 20.63
C VAL A 222 -1.21 -0.80 20.51
N GLY A 223 -2.23 -0.25 21.16
CA GLY A 223 -2.57 1.17 21.15
C GLY A 223 -3.91 1.40 21.82
N PRO A 224 -4.39 2.64 21.90
CA PRO A 224 -5.76 2.94 22.31
C PRO A 224 -6.74 2.44 21.23
N ALA A 225 -7.92 1.99 21.65
CA ALA A 225 -8.99 1.67 20.72
C ALA A 225 -9.59 2.95 20.12
N ALA A 226 -9.98 2.90 18.85
CA ALA A 226 -10.73 3.98 18.23
C ALA A 226 -12.07 4.23 18.93
N ASP A 227 -12.59 5.46 18.85
CA ASP A 227 -13.81 5.86 19.55
C ASP A 227 -15.04 5.02 19.17
N TRP A 228 -15.14 4.62 17.91
CA TRP A 228 -16.23 3.79 17.39
C TRP A 228 -16.11 2.30 17.78
N MET A 229 -14.97 1.83 18.24
CA MET A 229 -14.80 0.44 18.68
C MET A 229 -15.48 0.22 20.02
N VAL A 230 -16.13 -0.93 20.20
CA VAL A 230 -16.90 -1.27 21.40
C VAL A 230 -16.10 -2.18 22.33
N THR A 231 -16.04 -1.83 23.62
CA THR A 231 -15.37 -2.65 24.64
C THR A 231 -15.95 -4.07 24.70
N GLY A 232 -15.08 -5.06 24.73
CA GLY A 232 -15.42 -6.48 24.73
C GLY A 232 -15.74 -7.08 23.37
N LYS A 233 -15.93 -6.26 22.34
CA LYS A 233 -16.19 -6.74 20.97
C LYS A 233 -14.89 -7.15 20.27
N LYS A 234 -14.98 -8.22 19.45
CA LYS A 234 -13.91 -8.64 18.56
C LYS A 234 -14.04 -7.93 17.22
N TYR A 235 -12.89 -7.64 16.64
CA TYR A 235 -12.74 -7.10 15.29
C TYR A 235 -11.68 -7.89 14.53
N TYR A 236 -11.82 -7.94 13.23
CA TYR A 236 -10.91 -8.62 12.33
C TYR A 236 -10.32 -7.61 11.36
N SER A 237 -9.05 -7.75 11.07
CA SER A 237 -8.35 -6.93 10.09
C SER A 237 -7.20 -7.74 9.50
N VAL A 238 -7.01 -7.63 8.19
CA VAL A 238 -5.90 -8.27 7.48
C VAL A 238 -4.75 -7.28 7.24
N ASP A 239 -5.02 -5.99 7.34
CA ASP A 239 -4.12 -4.90 7.00
C ASP A 239 -3.80 -3.95 8.18
N ASP A 240 -4.39 -4.21 9.35
CA ASP A 240 -4.28 -3.40 10.57
C ASP A 240 -4.87 -1.97 10.43
N VAL A 241 -5.61 -1.72 9.36
CA VAL A 241 -6.22 -0.41 9.04
C VAL A 241 -7.72 -0.53 8.84
N ASN A 242 -8.17 -1.46 8.00
CA ASN A 242 -9.59 -1.73 7.77
C ASN A 242 -10.07 -2.80 8.75
N PHE A 243 -11.02 -2.43 9.59
CA PHE A 243 -11.57 -3.31 10.64
C PHE A 243 -12.97 -3.77 10.31
N TYR A 244 -13.26 -5.02 10.60
CA TYR A 244 -14.51 -5.70 10.28
C TYR A 244 -15.14 -6.33 11.53
N ASN A 245 -16.47 -6.41 11.55
CA ASN A 245 -17.23 -7.04 12.62
C ASN A 245 -17.24 -8.57 12.51
N ASP A 246 -16.89 -9.10 11.35
CA ASP A 246 -16.88 -10.52 11.03
C ASP A 246 -15.50 -10.95 10.46
N ARG A 247 -15.20 -12.24 10.63
CA ARG A 247 -13.93 -12.84 10.19
C ARG A 247 -13.83 -13.04 8.68
N GLU A 248 -14.94 -12.94 7.96
CA GLU A 248 -15.00 -13.03 6.51
C GLU A 248 -14.72 -11.68 5.83
N LEU A 249 -14.52 -10.63 6.63
CA LEU A 249 -14.18 -9.26 6.18
C LEU A 249 -15.27 -8.66 5.27
N LYS A 250 -16.57 -8.93 5.57
CA LYS A 250 -17.71 -8.46 4.80
C LYS A 250 -18.42 -7.27 5.45
N ASP A 251 -18.55 -7.29 6.77
CA ASP A 251 -19.19 -6.22 7.55
C ASP A 251 -18.14 -5.25 8.08
N LYS A 252 -17.81 -4.23 7.28
CA LYS A 252 -16.79 -3.22 7.62
C LYS A 252 -17.26 -2.40 8.83
N ALA A 253 -16.49 -2.44 9.91
CA ALA A 253 -16.76 -1.69 11.13
C ALA A 253 -16.20 -0.26 11.07
N GLY A 254 -15.08 -0.06 10.40
CA GLY A 254 -14.46 1.25 10.28
C GLY A 254 -12.99 1.20 9.85
N VAL A 255 -12.39 2.38 9.74
CA VAL A 255 -10.98 2.58 9.43
C VAL A 255 -10.29 3.15 10.66
N TYR A 256 -9.13 2.62 11.01
CA TYR A 256 -8.32 3.11 12.11
C TYR A 256 -6.84 2.84 11.87
N TYR A 257 -6.03 3.87 11.89
CA TYR A 257 -4.57 3.78 11.88
C TYR A 257 -4.07 3.79 13.32
N ASN A 258 -3.49 2.67 13.78
CA ASN A 258 -2.86 2.64 15.10
C ASN A 258 -1.68 3.63 15.11
N TYR A 259 -1.81 4.70 15.91
CA TYR A 259 -0.85 5.80 15.95
C TYR A 259 0.59 5.35 16.13
N TYR A 260 0.89 4.44 17.06
CA TYR A 260 2.27 4.00 17.32
C TYR A 260 2.81 3.08 16.21
N GLN A 261 1.96 2.33 15.53
CA GLN A 261 2.36 1.46 14.42
C GLN A 261 2.65 2.26 13.15
N PHE A 262 1.83 3.29 12.89
CA PHE A 262 1.88 4.10 11.67
C PHE A 262 2.51 5.49 11.89
N MET A 263 3.03 5.80 13.07
CA MET A 263 3.70 7.07 13.34
C MET A 263 5.00 7.18 12.52
N PRO A 264 5.19 8.26 11.74
CA PRO A 264 6.42 8.50 11.00
C PRO A 264 7.61 8.58 11.95
N LEU A 265 8.67 7.86 11.66
CA LEU A 265 9.88 7.84 12.48
C LEU A 265 10.67 9.16 12.39
N ARG A 266 10.44 9.99 11.36
CA ARG A 266 10.93 11.37 11.28
C ARG A 266 10.12 12.32 12.16
N THR A 267 10.01 11.97 13.44
CA THR A 267 9.36 12.74 14.50
C THR A 267 10.23 12.74 15.76
N LYS A 268 9.96 13.66 16.68
CA LYS A 268 10.66 13.71 17.96
C LYS A 268 9.72 13.25 19.09
N SER A 269 10.11 12.27 19.86
CA SER A 269 9.43 11.93 21.11
C SER A 269 9.67 13.05 22.14
N SER A 270 8.65 13.35 22.93
CA SER A 270 8.70 14.29 24.03
C SER A 270 8.92 13.62 25.40
N ILE A 271 8.98 12.29 25.45
CA ILE A 271 9.16 11.53 26.70
C ILE A 271 10.55 11.82 27.28
N PRO A 272 10.64 12.33 28.53
CA PRO A 272 11.91 12.67 29.15
C PRO A 272 12.79 11.43 29.39
N ALA A 273 14.10 11.60 29.31
CA ALA A 273 15.09 10.54 29.54
C ALA A 273 14.93 9.80 30.88
N SER A 274 14.51 10.50 31.92
CA SER A 274 14.26 9.93 33.24
C SER A 274 13.16 8.86 33.27
N VAL A 275 12.20 8.94 32.36
CA VAL A 275 11.07 8.00 32.26
C VAL A 275 11.54 6.61 31.81
N TYR A 276 12.57 6.54 30.97
CA TYR A 276 13.10 5.29 30.41
C TYR A 276 13.48 4.28 31.52
N ASN A 277 14.21 4.76 32.54
CA ASN A 277 14.61 3.92 33.67
C ASN A 277 13.42 3.44 34.51
N GLY A 278 12.48 4.32 34.78
CA GLY A 278 11.27 3.98 35.51
C GLY A 278 10.44 2.94 34.78
N PHE A 279 10.29 3.09 33.44
CA PHE A 279 9.60 2.12 32.59
C PHE A 279 10.27 0.75 32.63
N LEU A 280 11.61 0.68 32.49
CA LEU A 280 12.35 -0.59 32.60
C LEU A 280 12.12 -1.27 33.95
N LYS A 281 12.17 -0.51 35.05
CA LYS A 281 11.87 -1.03 36.38
C LYS A 281 10.45 -1.57 36.50
N SER A 282 9.46 -0.90 35.91
CA SER A 282 8.06 -1.36 35.91
C SER A 282 7.88 -2.69 35.14
N LYS A 283 8.78 -2.98 34.20
CA LYS A 283 8.86 -4.27 33.49
C LYS A 283 9.74 -5.32 34.16
N GLY A 284 10.28 -5.03 35.37
CA GLY A 284 11.13 -5.94 36.11
C GLY A 284 12.61 -5.91 35.72
N PHE A 285 13.06 -4.91 34.98
CA PHE A 285 14.45 -4.74 34.54
C PHE A 285 15.12 -3.58 35.31
N GLY A 286 16.35 -3.77 35.71
CA GLY A 286 17.14 -2.78 36.45
C GLY A 286 18.55 -2.65 35.90
N THR A 287 19.54 -2.54 36.77
CA THR A 287 20.96 -2.40 36.41
C THR A 287 21.56 -3.63 35.71
N ASP A 288 20.82 -4.72 35.61
CA ASP A 288 21.15 -5.91 34.81
C ASP A 288 20.86 -5.73 33.32
N SER A 289 20.11 -4.70 32.96
CA SER A 289 19.84 -4.29 31.59
C SER A 289 20.81 -3.23 31.12
N VAL A 290 21.42 -3.38 29.93
CA VAL A 290 22.27 -2.35 29.34
C VAL A 290 21.49 -1.12 28.88
N LEU A 291 20.14 -1.20 28.79
CA LEU A 291 19.28 -0.06 28.52
C LEU A 291 19.09 0.84 29.76
N TYR A 292 19.47 0.37 30.93
CA TYR A 292 19.35 1.17 32.16
C TYR A 292 20.31 2.35 32.14
N ASN A 293 19.82 3.55 32.45
CA ASN A 293 20.54 4.84 32.38
C ASN A 293 20.93 5.29 30.96
N THR A 294 20.25 4.83 29.93
CA THR A 294 20.54 5.21 28.52
C THR A 294 19.52 6.14 27.89
N GLY A 295 18.51 6.60 28.63
CA GLY A 295 17.48 7.50 28.11
C GLY A 295 18.07 8.73 27.41
N GLU A 296 19.10 9.36 27.97
CA GLU A 296 19.79 10.50 27.32
C GLU A 296 20.43 10.11 26.00
N SER A 297 20.99 8.89 25.89
CA SER A 297 21.57 8.40 24.64
C SER A 297 20.53 8.27 23.52
N PHE A 298 19.29 7.84 23.84
CA PHE A 298 18.19 7.77 22.86
C PHE A 298 17.74 9.16 22.43
N ILE A 299 17.59 10.12 23.38
CA ILE A 299 17.22 11.51 23.06
C ILE A 299 18.32 12.19 22.23
N GLN A 300 19.58 11.99 22.58
CA GLN A 300 20.70 12.51 21.80
C GLN A 300 20.71 11.90 20.40
N ALA A 301 20.59 10.60 20.25
CA ALA A 301 20.55 9.93 18.95
C ALA A 301 19.34 10.37 18.10
N GLN A 302 18.17 10.63 18.70
CA GLN A 302 17.04 11.24 18.04
C GLN A 302 17.42 12.60 17.42
N ASN A 303 18.06 13.45 18.20
CA ASN A 303 18.45 14.79 17.74
C ASN A 303 19.51 14.72 16.63
N ASP A 304 20.45 13.79 16.75
CA ASP A 304 21.59 13.67 15.83
C ASP A 304 21.21 12.94 14.52
N TYR A 305 20.34 11.92 14.58
CA TYR A 305 20.05 11.04 13.43
C TYR A 305 18.62 11.07 12.93
N GLY A 306 17.77 11.88 13.54
CA GLY A 306 16.42 12.16 13.05
C GLY A 306 15.43 11.01 13.15
N VAL A 307 15.59 10.10 14.13
CA VAL A 307 14.67 8.97 14.30
C VAL A 307 14.07 9.01 15.70
N ASN A 308 12.76 8.82 15.82
CA ASN A 308 12.00 8.95 17.07
C ASN A 308 12.55 8.06 18.20
N ALA A 309 12.93 8.68 19.31
CA ALA A 309 13.58 8.01 20.45
C ALA A 309 12.69 6.94 21.12
N LEU A 310 11.38 7.22 21.31
CA LEU A 310 10.44 6.26 21.88
C LEU A 310 10.34 5.00 21.02
N MET A 311 10.20 5.18 19.70
CA MET A 311 10.00 4.08 18.79
C MET A 311 11.26 3.21 18.66
N VAL A 312 12.45 3.83 18.59
CA VAL A 312 13.72 3.07 18.57
C VAL A 312 14.01 2.41 19.92
N PHE A 313 13.61 3.04 21.03
CA PHE A 313 13.70 2.39 22.34
C PHE A 313 12.79 1.17 22.44
N ALA A 314 11.57 1.26 21.92
CA ALA A 314 10.65 0.12 21.86
C ALA A 314 11.23 -1.01 20.98
N GLN A 315 11.85 -0.68 19.85
CA GLN A 315 12.57 -1.63 19.02
C GLN A 315 13.74 -2.28 19.79
N ALA A 316 14.56 -1.47 20.47
CA ALA A 316 15.68 -1.97 21.28
C ALA A 316 15.20 -2.90 22.39
N CYS A 317 14.09 -2.60 23.06
CA CYS A 317 13.46 -3.47 24.07
C CYS A 317 13.08 -4.82 23.46
N LEU A 318 12.45 -4.82 22.29
CA LEU A 318 12.03 -6.05 21.60
C LEU A 318 13.23 -6.91 21.18
N GLU A 319 14.19 -6.32 20.48
CA GLU A 319 15.34 -7.02 19.88
C GLU A 319 16.33 -7.53 20.94
N SER A 320 16.52 -6.78 22.01
CA SER A 320 17.50 -7.11 23.05
C SER A 320 16.91 -7.76 24.31
N ARG A 321 15.62 -8.10 24.32
CA ARG A 321 14.90 -8.55 25.52
C ARG A 321 15.07 -7.54 26.66
N TYR A 322 14.70 -6.30 26.40
CA TYR A 322 14.89 -5.19 27.35
C TYR A 322 16.36 -5.01 27.80
N GLY A 323 17.32 -5.15 26.87
CA GLY A 323 18.73 -4.97 27.13
C GLY A 323 19.43 -6.11 27.87
N THR A 324 18.79 -7.28 27.99
CA THR A 324 19.32 -8.41 28.74
C THR A 324 19.88 -9.56 27.89
N SER A 325 19.75 -9.46 26.54
CA SER A 325 20.30 -10.47 25.64
C SER A 325 21.84 -10.55 25.74
N THR A 326 22.43 -11.66 25.34
CA THR A 326 23.89 -11.87 25.37
C THR A 326 24.62 -10.80 24.56
N TYR A 327 24.17 -10.47 23.36
CA TYR A 327 24.80 -9.43 22.53
C TYR A 327 24.66 -8.04 23.12
N ALA A 328 23.49 -7.71 23.70
CA ALA A 328 23.32 -6.47 24.44
C ALA A 328 24.32 -6.33 25.56
N ARG A 329 24.37 -7.31 26.48
CA ARG A 329 25.24 -7.27 27.69
C ARG A 329 26.72 -7.33 27.39
N THR A 330 27.14 -8.10 26.38
CA THR A 330 28.56 -8.34 26.12
C THR A 330 29.13 -7.42 25.06
N ARG A 331 28.30 -6.78 24.23
CA ARG A 331 28.74 -6.04 23.05
C ARG A 331 28.05 -4.68 22.88
N ASN A 332 27.18 -4.25 23.80
CA ASN A 332 26.28 -3.11 23.63
C ASN A 332 25.47 -3.16 22.34
N ASN A 333 25.24 -4.36 21.80
CA ASN A 333 24.57 -4.56 20.52
C ASN A 333 23.09 -4.89 20.77
N LEU A 334 22.25 -3.85 20.66
CA LEU A 334 20.83 -3.91 20.98
C LEU A 334 19.97 -4.54 19.89
N PHE A 335 20.47 -4.56 18.65
CA PHE A 335 19.69 -4.94 17.46
C PHE A 335 20.26 -6.17 16.73
N GLY A 336 21.23 -6.87 17.32
CA GLY A 336 21.86 -8.02 16.69
C GLY A 336 22.67 -7.68 15.43
N LEU A 337 23.15 -6.43 15.30
CA LEU A 337 23.86 -5.96 14.12
C LEU A 337 25.13 -6.78 13.85
N GLY A 338 25.27 -7.20 12.56
CA GLY A 338 26.41 -8.02 12.14
C GLY A 338 26.36 -9.48 12.60
N ALA A 339 25.30 -9.92 13.28
CA ALA A 339 25.09 -11.34 13.59
C ALA A 339 24.51 -12.05 12.38
N TYR A 340 25.17 -13.11 11.92
CA TYR A 340 24.67 -14.01 10.89
C TYR A 340 24.47 -15.41 11.50
N ASP A 341 23.44 -16.13 11.08
CA ASP A 341 23.17 -17.50 11.58
C ASP A 341 24.35 -18.45 11.34
N SER A 342 25.11 -18.22 10.25
CA SER A 342 26.30 -18.98 9.91
C SER A 342 27.53 -18.64 10.77
N ASN A 343 27.58 -17.44 11.37
CA ASN A 343 28.66 -17.00 12.26
C ASN A 343 28.19 -15.93 13.27
N PRO A 344 27.58 -16.36 14.40
CA PRO A 344 27.10 -15.47 15.44
C PRO A 344 28.20 -14.62 16.11
N ASP A 345 29.46 -15.05 16.00
CA ASP A 345 30.60 -14.33 16.58
C ASP A 345 30.98 -13.06 15.84
N ASN A 346 30.47 -12.87 14.62
CA ASN A 346 30.66 -11.64 13.83
C ASN A 346 29.78 -10.47 14.29
N ALA A 347 28.86 -10.67 15.25
CA ALA A 347 28.04 -9.60 15.80
C ALA A 347 28.91 -8.41 16.26
N PHE A 348 28.56 -7.22 15.84
CA PHE A 348 29.30 -6.00 16.16
C PHE A 348 29.39 -5.76 17.67
N ARG A 349 30.52 -5.20 18.08
CA ARG A 349 30.73 -4.67 19.43
C ARG A 349 30.76 -3.15 19.35
N PHE A 350 30.05 -2.49 20.24
CA PHE A 350 30.01 -1.04 20.38
C PHE A 350 30.59 -0.60 21.71
N ASP A 351 31.26 0.56 21.74
CA ASP A 351 31.84 1.12 22.94
C ASP A 351 30.78 1.60 23.94
N SER A 352 29.60 1.97 23.42
CA SER A 352 28.45 2.40 24.20
C SER A 352 27.11 2.09 23.48
N VAL A 353 26.01 2.22 24.23
CA VAL A 353 24.66 2.18 23.64
C VAL A 353 24.48 3.30 22.61
N TYR A 354 25.02 4.50 22.86
CA TYR A 354 24.93 5.59 21.87
C TYR A 354 25.60 5.23 20.52
N GLU A 355 26.79 4.60 20.53
CA GLU A 355 27.44 4.15 19.29
C GLU A 355 26.64 3.06 18.56
N CYS A 356 25.93 2.20 19.29
CA CYS A 356 24.99 1.25 18.70
C CYS A 356 23.80 1.98 18.05
N LEU A 357 23.21 2.97 18.73
CA LEU A 357 22.12 3.80 18.20
C LEU A 357 22.54 4.60 16.98
N LYS A 358 23.73 5.20 17.02
CA LYS A 358 24.33 5.89 15.87
C LYS A 358 24.39 4.98 14.64
N ARG A 359 24.84 3.74 14.82
CA ARG A 359 24.91 2.76 13.73
C ARG A 359 23.53 2.33 13.26
N GLN A 360 22.56 2.11 14.15
CA GLN A 360 21.22 1.73 13.81
C GLN A 360 20.47 2.88 13.11
N MET A 361 20.41 4.06 13.73
CA MET A 361 19.61 5.19 13.27
C MET A 361 20.29 5.94 12.11
N GLY A 362 21.57 6.19 12.19
CA GLY A 362 22.33 6.98 11.23
C GLY A 362 22.86 6.20 10.02
N TYR A 363 22.78 4.86 10.04
CA TYR A 363 23.27 4.02 8.95
C TYR A 363 22.22 2.99 8.48
N TYR A 364 21.76 2.06 9.35
CA TYR A 364 20.88 0.98 8.90
C TYR A 364 19.47 1.47 8.58
N LEU A 365 18.82 2.19 9.48
CA LEU A 365 17.43 2.64 9.27
C LEU A 365 17.30 3.64 8.11
N ARG A 366 18.33 4.44 7.82
CA ARG A 366 18.27 5.37 6.70
C ARG A 366 18.07 4.68 5.34
N ASN A 367 18.51 3.41 5.18
CA ASN A 367 18.28 2.64 3.97
C ASN A 367 16.79 2.29 3.78
N TYR A 368 16.03 2.21 4.89
CA TYR A 368 14.58 2.02 4.88
C TYR A 368 13.81 3.33 4.70
N PHE A 369 14.47 4.47 4.79
CA PHE A 369 13.87 5.79 4.61
C PHE A 369 14.20 6.39 3.25
N TYR A 370 15.14 5.83 2.52
CA TYR A 370 15.57 6.31 1.22
C TYR A 370 14.58 5.85 0.14
N ALA A 371 13.91 6.80 -0.52
CA ALA A 371 12.82 6.51 -1.45
C ALA A 371 13.20 5.60 -2.62
N ASP A 372 14.46 5.70 -3.13
CA ASP A 372 14.95 4.84 -4.22
C ASP A 372 15.52 3.50 -3.72
N SER A 373 15.36 3.17 -2.44
CA SER A 373 15.82 1.90 -1.89
C SER A 373 14.78 0.81 -2.09
N SER A 374 15.20 -0.38 -2.51
CA SER A 374 14.36 -1.59 -2.49
C SER A 374 13.87 -2.00 -1.09
N LEU A 375 14.38 -1.34 -0.03
CA LEU A 375 13.95 -1.51 1.36
C LEU A 375 12.89 -0.48 1.79
N PHE A 376 12.57 0.52 0.94
CA PHE A 376 11.62 1.57 1.27
C PHE A 376 10.17 1.11 1.04
N TYR A 377 9.39 1.09 2.09
CA TYR A 377 7.95 0.83 2.11
C TYR A 377 7.23 1.79 3.07
N GLY A 378 7.88 2.92 3.40
CA GLY A 378 7.43 3.93 4.35
C GLY A 378 8.32 4.01 5.59
N ALA A 379 8.55 5.23 6.08
CA ALA A 379 9.41 5.50 7.24
C ALA A 379 8.64 5.37 8.58
N HIS A 380 7.91 4.27 8.76
CA HIS A 380 7.20 3.88 9.98
C HIS A 380 7.35 2.36 10.19
N TYR A 381 7.00 1.82 11.36
CA TYR A 381 7.17 0.38 11.58
C TYR A 381 6.19 -0.47 10.79
N GLY A 382 4.91 -0.08 10.74
CA GLY A 382 3.89 -0.69 9.88
C GLY A 382 3.65 -2.18 10.12
N ASN A 383 3.49 -2.93 9.02
CA ASN A 383 3.23 -4.37 9.00
C ASN A 383 3.87 -5.03 7.75
N LYS A 384 3.38 -6.19 7.30
CA LYS A 384 3.92 -6.83 6.08
C LYS A 384 3.49 -6.15 4.78
N GLY A 385 2.51 -5.26 4.81
CA GLY A 385 2.01 -4.49 3.66
C GLY A 385 2.62 -3.09 3.53
N SER A 386 3.14 -2.50 4.60
CA SER A 386 3.77 -1.17 4.57
C SER A 386 4.74 -0.97 5.72
N GLY A 387 5.67 -0.02 5.56
CA GLY A 387 6.64 0.34 6.57
C GLY A 387 7.87 -0.56 6.59
N ILE A 388 8.72 -0.35 7.59
CA ILE A 388 10.01 -1.05 7.78
C ILE A 388 9.80 -2.57 7.92
N SER A 389 8.72 -2.99 8.59
CA SER A 389 8.43 -4.41 8.86
C SER A 389 8.32 -5.27 7.60
N VAL A 390 8.08 -4.66 6.43
CA VAL A 390 8.04 -5.38 5.14
C VAL A 390 9.34 -6.13 4.88
N LYS A 391 10.50 -5.45 5.10
CA LYS A 391 11.84 -5.99 4.78
C LYS A 391 12.75 -6.18 6.00
N TYR A 392 12.42 -5.58 7.15
CA TYR A 392 13.27 -5.64 8.34
C TYR A 392 13.10 -6.96 9.11
N ALA A 393 11.88 -7.45 9.24
CA ALA A 393 11.56 -8.61 10.05
C ALA A 393 10.73 -9.65 9.31
N SER A 394 11.01 -10.93 9.56
CA SER A 394 10.15 -12.05 9.11
C SER A 394 8.88 -12.18 9.97
N ASP A 395 8.89 -11.71 11.21
CA ASP A 395 7.73 -11.75 12.11
C ASP A 395 6.63 -10.78 11.60
N PRO A 396 5.45 -11.27 11.18
CA PRO A 396 4.37 -10.41 10.69
C PRO A 396 3.80 -9.46 11.75
N TYR A 397 4.05 -9.75 13.01
CA TYR A 397 3.58 -8.95 14.16
C TYR A 397 4.62 -7.95 14.68
N TYR A 398 5.73 -7.76 13.96
CA TYR A 398 6.87 -6.96 14.42
C TYR A 398 6.47 -5.51 14.73
N GLY A 399 5.78 -4.84 13.80
CA GLY A 399 5.32 -3.46 14.00
C GLY A 399 4.31 -3.33 15.16
N LEU A 400 3.39 -4.29 15.29
CA LEU A 400 2.44 -4.33 16.41
C LEU A 400 3.11 -4.52 17.77
N LYS A 401 4.17 -5.35 17.84
CA LYS A 401 4.95 -5.55 19.07
C LYS A 401 5.67 -4.28 19.50
N ILE A 402 6.28 -3.57 18.56
CA ILE A 402 6.93 -2.27 18.82
C ILE A 402 5.89 -1.23 19.24
N ALA A 403 4.77 -1.14 18.53
CA ALA A 403 3.67 -0.25 18.88
C ALA A 403 3.16 -0.50 20.31
N GLY A 404 3.02 -1.76 20.71
CA GLY A 404 2.61 -2.12 22.05
C GLY A 404 3.59 -1.67 23.14
N ILE A 405 4.89 -1.83 22.94
CA ILE A 405 5.92 -1.37 23.90
C ILE A 405 5.92 0.17 23.98
N ALA A 406 5.81 0.86 22.82
CA ALA A 406 5.75 2.32 22.79
C ALA A 406 4.49 2.86 23.50
N TYR A 407 3.34 2.24 23.27
CA TYR A 407 2.08 2.58 23.94
C TYR A 407 2.17 2.37 25.47
N GLU A 408 2.71 1.25 25.91
CA GLU A 408 2.91 0.98 27.35
C GLU A 408 3.88 2.00 27.99
N MET A 409 4.91 2.44 27.27
CA MET A 409 5.82 3.47 27.75
C MET A 409 5.16 4.84 27.86
N ASP A 410 4.30 5.21 26.90
CA ASP A 410 3.54 6.47 26.98
C ASP A 410 2.51 6.44 28.12
N LYS A 411 1.82 5.33 28.35
CA LYS A 411 0.99 5.13 29.55
C LYS A 411 1.80 5.29 30.83
N TYR A 412 3.01 4.70 30.88
CA TYR A 412 3.91 4.82 32.05
C TYR A 412 4.34 6.28 32.26
N ALA A 413 4.74 6.98 31.19
CA ALA A 413 5.15 8.40 31.25
C ALA A 413 4.07 9.28 31.86
N ASN A 414 2.82 8.95 31.65
CA ASN A 414 1.66 9.69 32.15
C ASN A 414 1.04 9.10 33.42
N SER A 415 1.77 8.24 34.12
CA SER A 415 1.35 7.65 35.40
C SER A 415 -0.03 6.95 35.32
N TYR A 416 -0.39 6.41 34.18
CA TYR A 416 -1.67 5.76 33.90
C TYR A 416 -2.91 6.66 34.18
N SER A 417 -2.75 7.98 34.03
CA SER A 417 -3.80 8.98 34.31
C SER A 417 -4.97 8.97 33.31
N GLY A 418 -4.84 8.24 32.20
CA GLY A 418 -5.75 8.27 31.06
C GLY A 418 -5.29 9.24 29.96
N ASN A 419 -4.27 10.08 30.24
CA ASN A 419 -3.64 10.94 29.22
C ASN A 419 -2.47 10.21 28.55
N LEU A 420 -2.18 10.55 27.31
CA LEU A 420 -1.04 10.08 26.54
C LEU A 420 -0.32 11.28 25.94
N SER A 421 0.98 11.43 26.21
CA SER A 421 1.74 12.60 25.75
C SER A 421 2.21 12.47 24.30
N GLU A 422 2.36 11.25 23.81
CA GLU A 422 2.78 10.97 22.43
C GLU A 422 1.61 10.69 21.50
N TYR A 423 0.54 10.05 22.00
CA TYR A 423 -0.63 9.73 21.19
C TYR A 423 -1.28 10.98 20.59
N ASN A 424 -1.44 10.99 19.28
CA ASN A 424 -1.95 12.13 18.51
C ASN A 424 -1.19 13.45 18.73
N SER A 425 0.05 13.40 19.25
CA SER A 425 0.84 14.61 19.51
C SER A 425 1.45 15.23 18.25
N ARG A 426 1.29 14.59 17.09
CA ARG A 426 1.82 15.01 15.79
C ARG A 426 0.71 14.98 14.76
N THR A 427 0.82 15.85 13.76
CA THR A 427 -0.01 15.71 12.56
C THR A 427 0.62 14.69 11.65
N VAL A 428 -0.11 13.61 11.40
CA VAL A 428 0.31 12.50 10.56
C VAL A 428 -0.61 12.43 9.36
N GLY A 429 -0.02 12.44 8.18
CA GLY A 429 -0.71 12.20 6.92
C GLY A 429 -0.37 10.81 6.38
N VAL A 430 -1.30 10.19 5.70
CA VAL A 430 -1.07 9.01 4.86
C VAL A 430 -1.11 9.41 3.40
N ILE A 431 -0.14 8.93 2.62
CA ILE A 431 -0.07 9.17 1.18
C ILE A 431 -1.13 8.29 0.52
N ASN A 432 -2.02 8.89 -0.28
CA ASN A 432 -3.16 8.24 -0.91
C ASN A 432 -3.01 8.05 -2.44
N THR A 433 -1.80 8.28 -2.97
CA THR A 433 -1.46 8.07 -4.39
C THR A 433 -0.26 7.14 -4.55
N TYR A 434 -0.16 6.46 -5.70
CA TYR A 434 0.94 5.50 -5.98
C TYR A 434 2.31 6.16 -6.11
N ALA A 435 2.38 7.42 -6.52
CA ALA A 435 3.62 8.18 -6.60
C ALA A 435 3.34 9.63 -6.19
N ALA A 436 3.81 10.01 -5.01
CA ALA A 436 3.67 11.38 -4.53
C ALA A 436 5.02 12.09 -4.61
N THR A 437 5.05 13.23 -5.25
CA THR A 437 6.25 14.04 -5.40
C THR A 437 6.50 14.88 -4.15
N VAL A 438 7.74 14.83 -3.66
CA VAL A 438 8.24 15.73 -2.61
C VAL A 438 9.05 16.83 -3.27
N TYR A 439 8.62 18.06 -3.08
CA TYR A 439 9.21 19.27 -3.67
C TYR A 439 10.15 19.97 -2.68
N ILE A 440 11.20 20.61 -3.20
CA ILE A 440 12.10 21.48 -2.38
C ILE A 440 11.35 22.72 -1.86
N THR A 441 10.48 23.27 -2.70
CA THR A 441 9.60 24.41 -2.38
C THR A 441 8.22 24.10 -2.99
N PRO A 442 7.13 24.74 -2.49
CA PRO A 442 5.80 24.51 -3.05
C PRO A 442 5.75 24.73 -4.58
N GLY A 443 5.41 23.67 -5.34
CA GLY A 443 5.37 23.69 -6.80
C GLY A 443 6.73 23.89 -7.51
N GLY A 444 7.81 23.78 -6.77
CA GLY A 444 9.17 23.92 -7.29
C GLY A 444 9.78 22.60 -7.78
N LYS A 445 11.11 22.53 -7.74
CA LYS A 445 11.85 21.34 -8.16
C LYS A 445 11.56 20.14 -7.25
N CYS A 446 11.39 18.97 -7.84
CA CYS A 446 11.31 17.69 -7.14
C CYS A 446 12.61 17.39 -6.41
N THR A 447 12.53 16.86 -5.19
CA THR A 447 13.68 16.30 -4.48
C THR A 447 13.68 14.77 -4.55
N TYR A 448 12.53 14.12 -4.38
CA TYR A 448 12.33 12.69 -4.59
C TYR A 448 10.84 12.39 -4.74
N THR A 449 10.52 11.20 -5.24
CA THR A 449 9.17 10.69 -5.34
C THR A 449 9.00 9.49 -4.41
N THR A 450 7.89 9.44 -3.68
CA THR A 450 7.56 8.28 -2.83
C THR A 450 6.81 7.26 -3.68
N GLU A 451 7.53 6.49 -4.48
CA GLU A 451 6.91 5.46 -5.30
C GLU A 451 6.48 4.25 -4.45
N TYR A 452 5.31 3.73 -4.80
CA TYR A 452 4.79 2.51 -4.22
C TYR A 452 5.30 1.30 -4.99
N GLN A 453 5.79 0.30 -4.24
CA GLN A 453 6.05 -0.99 -4.85
C GLN A 453 4.71 -1.68 -5.15
N PRO A 454 4.40 -2.04 -6.41
CA PRO A 454 3.13 -2.67 -6.75
C PRO A 454 2.84 -3.92 -5.91
N GLY A 455 1.56 -4.09 -5.51
CA GLY A 455 1.12 -5.18 -4.63
C GLY A 455 1.17 -4.88 -3.13
N TYR A 456 1.82 -3.77 -2.72
CA TYR A 456 1.81 -3.29 -1.34
C TYR A 456 0.79 -2.17 -1.12
N GLN A 457 0.42 -1.94 0.14
CA GLN A 457 -0.60 -0.95 0.49
C GLN A 457 -0.12 0.49 0.40
N LEU A 458 -1.05 1.39 0.05
CA LEU A 458 -0.88 2.84 0.13
C LEU A 458 -1.00 3.31 1.59
N ASN A 459 -0.06 2.93 2.46
CA ASN A 459 -0.07 3.31 3.87
C ASN A 459 1.25 3.99 4.29
N ASN A 460 1.97 4.61 3.34
CA ASN A 460 3.11 5.46 3.68
C ASN A 460 2.63 6.68 4.46
N THR A 461 3.20 6.87 5.64
CA THR A 461 2.88 8.00 6.50
C THR A 461 3.98 9.04 6.49
N VAL A 462 3.59 10.30 6.60
CA VAL A 462 4.49 11.45 6.67
C VAL A 462 4.17 12.33 7.86
N SER A 463 5.18 12.94 8.44
CA SER A 463 5.01 13.95 9.49
C SER A 463 4.78 15.31 8.88
N ILE A 464 3.59 15.87 9.07
CA ILE A 464 3.24 17.21 8.63
C ILE A 464 3.65 18.21 9.69
N ILE A 465 4.48 19.18 9.31
CA ILE A 465 5.06 20.20 10.20
C ILE A 465 4.64 21.62 9.84
N GLY A 466 3.77 21.79 8.85
CA GLY A 466 3.24 23.08 8.41
C GLY A 466 2.53 22.99 7.08
N GLU A 467 2.14 24.13 6.54
CA GLU A 467 1.44 24.26 5.26
C GLU A 467 1.98 25.46 4.46
N SER A 468 1.81 25.41 3.15
CA SER A 468 2.10 26.53 2.25
C SER A 468 1.22 26.44 1.00
N GLY A 469 0.16 27.22 0.92
CA GLY A 469 -0.84 27.13 -0.14
C GLY A 469 -1.43 25.72 -0.24
N ASP A 470 -1.42 25.14 -1.43
CA ASP A 470 -1.94 23.78 -1.69
C ASP A 470 -0.98 22.66 -1.26
N TYR A 471 0.06 22.99 -0.48
CA TYR A 471 1.07 22.03 -0.06
C TYR A 471 1.13 21.90 1.45
N TYR A 472 1.32 20.67 1.92
CA TYR A 472 1.82 20.41 3.26
C TYR A 472 3.34 20.49 3.29
N LYS A 473 3.88 21.17 4.30
CA LYS A 473 5.29 21.07 4.64
C LYS A 473 5.49 19.82 5.49
N ILE A 474 6.34 18.91 5.05
CA ILE A 474 6.61 17.66 5.72
C ILE A 474 8.04 17.59 6.24
N GLN A 475 8.26 16.79 7.28
CA GLN A 475 9.59 16.35 7.65
C GLN A 475 10.03 15.29 6.63
N SER A 476 11.15 15.53 5.92
CA SER A 476 11.62 14.61 4.88
C SER A 476 12.08 13.27 5.45
N ASP A 477 11.64 12.18 4.86
CA ASP A 477 12.17 10.85 5.20
C ASP A 477 13.64 10.74 4.80
N ASN A 478 14.00 11.35 3.67
CA ASN A 478 15.34 11.32 3.11
C ASN A 478 16.23 12.43 3.69
N TYR A 479 17.53 12.17 3.69
CA TYR A 479 18.53 13.21 3.91
C TYR A 479 18.64 14.06 2.66
N LEU A 480 18.72 15.39 2.82
CA LEU A 480 18.82 16.33 1.71
C LEU A 480 20.20 17.01 1.68
N LYS A 481 20.73 17.20 0.47
CA LYS A 481 21.92 18.00 0.19
C LYS A 481 21.60 19.48 0.42
N GLU A 482 22.61 20.36 0.52
CA GLU A 482 22.44 21.80 0.67
C GLU A 482 21.54 22.42 -0.41
N ASN A 483 21.57 21.89 -1.63
CA ASN A 483 20.71 22.30 -2.74
C ASN A 483 19.28 21.74 -2.68
N GLY A 484 18.93 21.01 -1.64
CA GLY A 484 17.61 20.41 -1.41
C GLY A 484 17.39 19.07 -2.13
N LEU A 485 18.34 18.58 -2.91
CA LEU A 485 18.22 17.26 -3.57
C LEU A 485 18.48 16.14 -2.58
N CYS A 486 17.91 14.97 -2.85
CA CYS A 486 18.07 13.76 -2.03
C CYS A 486 19.53 13.29 -1.98
N VAL A 487 19.97 12.81 -0.83
CA VAL A 487 21.27 12.14 -0.67
C VAL A 487 21.10 10.68 -1.05
N ASN A 488 21.92 10.19 -1.97
CA ASN A 488 21.98 8.76 -2.25
C ASN A 488 22.72 8.03 -1.11
N VAL A 489 21.98 7.33 -0.27
CA VAL A 489 22.55 6.65 0.91
C VAL A 489 23.41 5.43 0.59
N PHE A 490 23.35 4.91 -0.65
CA PHE A 490 24.19 3.80 -1.09
C PHE A 490 25.57 4.26 -1.56
N GLU A 491 25.67 5.49 -2.07
CA GLU A 491 26.93 6.13 -2.43
C GLU A 491 27.61 6.75 -1.20
N ASP A 492 26.84 7.46 -0.40
CA ASP A 492 27.29 8.06 0.85
C ASP A 492 27.16 7.08 2.01
N LYS A 493 28.23 6.32 2.26
CA LYS A 493 28.26 5.27 3.29
C LYS A 493 28.58 5.78 4.70
N ASP A 494 28.82 7.06 4.86
CA ASP A 494 29.11 7.64 6.17
C ASP A 494 27.83 7.86 6.97
N VAL A 495 27.94 7.77 8.28
CA VAL A 495 26.87 8.16 9.20
C VAL A 495 26.70 9.68 9.11
N LYS A 496 25.49 10.14 8.78
CA LYS A 496 25.16 11.56 8.68
C LYS A 496 24.28 12.02 9.83
N VAL A 497 24.55 13.22 10.30
CA VAL A 497 23.65 13.95 11.19
C VAL A 497 22.44 14.41 10.37
N TYR A 498 21.25 14.25 10.95
CA TYR A 498 19.99 14.68 10.35
C TYR A 498 19.63 16.09 10.84
N ASP A 499 19.75 17.08 9.96
CA ASP A 499 19.33 18.44 10.28
C ASP A 499 17.80 18.56 10.16
N TRP A 500 17.12 18.67 11.29
CA TRP A 500 15.66 18.78 11.39
C TRP A 500 15.09 20.00 10.70
N ASN A 501 15.86 21.09 10.59
CA ASN A 501 15.43 22.33 9.95
C ASN A 501 15.65 22.30 8.43
N HIS A 502 16.69 21.59 8.00
CA HIS A 502 17.07 21.51 6.58
C HIS A 502 16.30 20.39 5.86
N ASN A 503 16.18 19.20 6.48
CA ASN A 503 15.54 18.06 5.86
C ASN A 503 13.99 18.21 5.90
N VAL A 504 13.47 19.13 5.10
CA VAL A 504 12.04 19.39 4.95
C VAL A 504 11.67 19.41 3.47
N GLY A 505 10.46 18.98 3.16
CA GLY A 505 9.92 19.00 1.80
C GLY A 505 8.48 19.44 1.77
N TYR A 506 7.92 19.51 0.58
CA TYR A 506 6.54 19.89 0.36
C TYR A 506 5.84 18.85 -0.51
N MET A 507 4.62 18.45 -0.12
CA MET A 507 3.77 17.53 -0.88
C MET A 507 2.42 18.17 -1.12
N LYS A 508 1.78 17.87 -2.24
CA LYS A 508 0.42 18.39 -2.52
C LYS A 508 -0.55 17.87 -1.45
N LYS A 509 -1.47 18.73 -1.01
CA LYS A 509 -2.53 18.36 -0.07
C LYS A 509 -3.44 17.28 -0.63
N SER A 510 -3.67 17.27 -1.96
CA SER A 510 -4.44 16.24 -2.66
C SER A 510 -3.87 14.83 -2.50
N ASP A 511 -2.56 14.71 -2.26
CA ASP A 511 -1.87 13.42 -2.21
C ASP A 511 -1.79 12.84 -0.79
N ILE A 512 -2.36 13.54 0.21
CA ILE A 512 -2.25 13.20 1.63
C ILE A 512 -3.61 13.30 2.31
N SER A 513 -3.99 12.23 3.03
CA SER A 513 -5.11 12.24 3.97
C SER A 513 -4.60 12.33 5.40
N ILE A 514 -5.14 13.25 6.20
CA ILE A 514 -4.78 13.38 7.63
C ILE A 514 -5.40 12.24 8.43
N ILE A 515 -4.58 11.47 9.12
CA ILE A 515 -5.02 10.33 9.96
C ILE A 515 -4.86 10.58 11.46
N SER A 516 -4.09 11.58 11.85
CA SER A 516 -3.93 12.02 13.23
C SER A 516 -3.52 13.49 13.25
N SER A 517 -4.13 14.28 14.11
CA SER A 517 -3.77 15.68 14.26
C SER A 517 -4.01 16.16 15.69
N ASN A 518 -2.94 16.63 16.34
CA ASN A 518 -3.03 17.36 17.62
C ASN A 518 -2.69 18.84 17.45
N THR A 519 -2.15 19.25 16.33
CA THR A 519 -1.95 20.65 15.99
C THR A 519 -3.14 21.11 15.18
N VAL A 520 -3.77 22.19 15.62
CA VAL A 520 -4.44 23.11 14.72
C VAL A 520 -3.36 23.53 13.72
N ILE A 521 -3.33 22.88 12.55
CA ILE A 521 -2.54 23.40 11.44
C ILE A 521 -3.18 24.77 11.23
N ASP A 522 -2.43 25.85 11.46
CA ASP A 522 -2.88 27.17 11.05
C ASP A 522 -3.14 27.09 9.55
N ARG A 523 -4.39 26.75 9.21
CA ARG A 523 -4.87 27.07 7.86
C ARG A 523 -4.67 28.56 7.78
N PRO A 524 -4.15 29.11 6.67
CA PRO A 524 -4.26 30.54 6.44
C PRO A 524 -5.72 30.83 6.74
N GLN A 525 -5.98 31.61 7.78
CA GLN A 525 -7.34 31.94 8.15
C GLN A 525 -8.03 32.36 6.85
N GLU A 526 -8.97 31.54 6.36
CA GLU A 526 -10.12 32.16 5.71
C GLU A 526 -10.51 33.24 6.72
N GLU A 527 -10.46 34.48 6.32
CA GLU A 527 -10.90 35.57 7.17
C GLU A 527 -12.34 35.22 7.54
N LEU A 528 -12.48 34.56 8.71
CA LEU A 528 -13.77 34.14 9.23
C LEU A 528 -14.55 35.43 9.44
N THR A 529 -15.43 35.75 8.51
CA THR A 529 -16.25 36.97 8.62
C THR A 529 -17.23 36.73 9.75
N LYS A 530 -17.14 37.53 10.79
CA LYS A 530 -18.05 37.48 11.95
C LYS A 530 -19.48 37.73 11.48
N ILE A 531 -20.36 36.74 11.63
CA ILE A 531 -21.79 36.84 11.27
C ILE A 531 -22.69 37.14 12.48
N GLY A 532 -22.17 37.05 13.70
CA GLY A 532 -22.94 37.25 14.93
C GLY A 532 -22.13 36.94 16.17
N GLU A 533 -22.83 36.89 17.29
CA GLU A 533 -22.30 36.60 18.61
C GLU A 533 -23.16 35.54 19.32
N ALA A 534 -22.52 34.59 19.99
CA ALA A 534 -23.18 33.57 20.79
C ALA A 534 -22.80 33.70 22.26
N THR A 535 -23.75 33.99 23.12
CA THR A 535 -23.57 34.05 24.60
C THR A 535 -23.98 32.71 25.19
N VAL A 536 -23.12 32.10 25.97
CA VAL A 536 -23.35 30.80 26.59
C VAL A 536 -24.10 30.94 27.90
N ASN A 537 -25.25 30.29 28.05
CA ASN A 537 -26.15 30.44 29.20
C ASN A 537 -26.01 29.32 30.24
N VAL A 538 -25.32 28.27 29.91
CA VAL A 538 -25.20 27.05 30.75
C VAL A 538 -23.74 26.79 31.17
N GLU A 539 -23.55 26.09 32.25
CA GLU A 539 -22.25 25.59 32.65
C GLU A 539 -21.90 24.33 31.86
N GLN A 540 -20.61 24.15 31.48
CA GLN A 540 -20.12 22.95 30.82
C GLN A 540 -20.67 22.70 29.40
N LEU A 541 -21.03 23.75 28.65
CA LEU A 541 -21.25 23.58 27.20
C LEU A 541 -19.94 23.21 26.52
N ARG A 542 -19.97 22.13 25.74
CA ARG A 542 -18.75 21.57 25.10
C ARG A 542 -18.42 22.31 23.82
N ILE A 543 -17.13 22.71 23.68
CA ILE A 543 -16.55 23.10 22.39
C ILE A 543 -16.04 21.83 21.72
N ARG A 544 -16.45 21.59 20.47
CA ARG A 544 -16.12 20.36 19.70
C ARG A 544 -15.40 20.72 18.42
N THR A 545 -14.66 19.73 17.88
CA THR A 545 -13.85 19.88 16.66
C THR A 545 -14.68 19.94 15.38
N ALA A 546 -15.94 19.52 15.42
CA ALA A 546 -16.88 19.54 14.30
C ALA A 546 -18.33 19.70 14.82
N PRO A 547 -19.29 20.14 13.96
CA PRO A 547 -20.69 20.35 14.36
C PRO A 547 -21.48 19.05 14.43
N THR A 548 -21.09 18.15 15.35
CA THR A 548 -21.74 16.87 15.63
C THR A 548 -21.49 16.46 17.10
N LEU A 549 -22.45 15.76 17.71
CA LEU A 549 -22.34 15.26 19.10
C LEU A 549 -21.24 14.21 19.26
N SER A 550 -20.87 13.53 18.19
CA SER A 550 -19.79 12.53 18.16
C SER A 550 -18.40 13.13 18.02
N ALA A 551 -18.27 14.41 17.62
CA ALA A 551 -16.98 15.08 17.45
C ALA A 551 -16.21 15.21 18.78
N ALA A 552 -14.88 15.16 18.69
CA ALA A 552 -14.00 15.28 19.85
C ALA A 552 -14.25 16.62 20.60
N MET A 553 -14.28 16.54 21.92
CA MET A 553 -14.39 17.73 22.78
C MET A 553 -13.03 18.39 22.93
N ILE A 554 -12.94 19.69 22.69
CA ILE A 554 -11.75 20.51 22.90
C ILE A 554 -11.67 20.96 24.36
N THR A 555 -12.74 21.62 24.85
CA THR A 555 -12.87 22.14 26.21
C THR A 555 -14.34 22.48 26.50
N TYR A 556 -14.59 23.11 27.63
CA TYR A 556 -15.90 23.68 27.97
C TYR A 556 -15.90 25.19 27.75
N CYS A 557 -17.06 25.74 27.34
CA CYS A 557 -17.32 27.17 27.38
C CYS A 557 -17.48 27.63 28.83
N GLU A 558 -17.16 28.91 29.05
CA GLU A 558 -17.47 29.62 30.29
C GLU A 558 -18.89 30.18 30.22
N LYS A 559 -19.72 29.90 31.22
CA LYS A 559 -21.06 30.48 31.33
C LYS A 559 -21.00 32.03 31.38
N GLY A 560 -21.87 32.66 30.61
CA GLY A 560 -21.94 34.13 30.48
C GLY A 560 -20.94 34.73 29.49
N LYS A 561 -20.02 33.90 28.95
CA LYS A 561 -19.06 34.34 27.94
C LYS A 561 -19.70 34.44 26.57
N THR A 562 -19.38 35.52 25.85
CA THR A 562 -19.82 35.73 24.47
C THR A 562 -18.68 35.37 23.51
N TYR A 563 -18.98 34.57 22.49
CA TYR A 563 -18.07 34.15 21.44
C TYR A 563 -18.51 34.73 20.11
N ASP A 564 -17.57 35.18 19.30
CA ASP A 564 -17.83 35.55 17.92
C ASP A 564 -18.28 34.32 17.14
N VAL A 565 -19.32 34.46 16.32
CA VAL A 565 -19.83 33.40 15.46
C VAL A 565 -19.48 33.70 14.02
N TYR A 566 -18.97 32.69 13.33
CA TYR A 566 -18.48 32.82 11.97
C TYR A 566 -19.31 31.97 10.96
N SER A 567 -19.98 30.92 11.40
CA SER A 567 -20.99 30.19 10.63
C SER A 567 -21.98 29.50 11.58
N THR A 568 -23.15 29.16 11.05
CA THR A 568 -24.15 28.32 11.74
C THR A 568 -24.47 27.10 10.88
N LYS A 569 -24.67 25.94 11.50
CA LYS A 569 -25.09 24.70 10.83
C LYS A 569 -26.15 23.98 11.64
N GLU A 570 -27.24 23.55 11.00
CA GLU A 570 -28.24 22.68 11.63
C GLU A 570 -27.78 21.23 11.48
N ALA A 571 -27.58 20.55 12.60
CA ALA A 571 -27.23 19.13 12.62
C ALA A 571 -27.67 18.48 13.93
N GLU A 572 -28.13 17.23 13.87
CA GLU A 572 -28.51 16.40 15.03
C GLU A 572 -29.53 17.07 15.99
N GLY A 573 -30.42 17.93 15.45
CA GLY A 573 -31.45 18.63 16.22
C GLY A 573 -30.96 19.87 16.97
N TYR A 574 -29.76 20.37 16.69
CA TYR A 574 -29.15 21.56 17.27
C TYR A 574 -28.69 22.53 16.19
N THR A 575 -28.76 23.84 16.50
CA THR A 575 -28.02 24.84 15.75
C THR A 575 -26.59 24.87 16.26
N TRP A 576 -25.64 24.50 15.42
CA TRP A 576 -24.22 24.55 15.76
C TRP A 576 -23.63 25.90 15.36
N TYR A 577 -22.96 26.54 16.29
CA TYR A 577 -22.27 27.82 16.08
C TYR A 577 -20.77 27.58 15.96
N GLN A 578 -20.18 27.98 14.85
CA GLN A 578 -18.73 28.02 14.70
C GLN A 578 -18.18 29.26 15.43
N ILE A 579 -17.42 29.04 16.49
CA ILE A 579 -16.86 30.08 17.34
C ILE A 579 -15.34 30.27 17.16
N GLY A 580 -14.75 29.52 16.23
CA GLY A 580 -13.35 29.56 15.88
C GLY A 580 -13.02 28.51 14.83
N SER A 581 -11.79 28.48 14.32
CA SER A 581 -11.34 27.47 13.39
C SER A 581 -11.49 26.07 14.00
N ASN A 582 -12.35 25.22 13.41
CA ASN A 582 -12.72 23.91 13.93
C ASN A 582 -13.20 23.91 15.40
N GLN A 583 -13.90 24.96 15.81
CA GLN A 583 -14.47 25.10 17.15
C GLN A 583 -15.97 25.35 17.04
N TYR A 584 -16.76 24.40 17.49
CA TYR A 584 -18.20 24.41 17.37
C TYR A 584 -18.87 24.19 18.72
N ILE A 585 -19.95 24.93 18.98
CA ILE A 585 -20.84 24.72 20.12
C ILE A 585 -22.25 24.41 19.65
N ALA A 586 -22.87 23.40 20.27
CA ALA A 586 -24.27 23.09 20.01
C ALA A 586 -25.14 24.08 20.78
N GLY A 587 -26.10 24.72 20.10
CA GLY A 587 -27.02 25.61 20.70
C GLY A 587 -28.47 25.12 20.69
N SER A 588 -29.15 25.33 21.79
CA SER A 588 -30.61 25.38 21.90
C SER A 588 -30.98 26.72 22.54
N GLU A 589 -32.24 27.13 22.48
CA GLU A 589 -32.69 28.42 23.04
C GLU A 589 -32.29 28.60 24.51
N ASP A 590 -32.17 27.51 25.28
CA ASP A 590 -31.78 27.51 26.68
C ASP A 590 -30.26 27.56 26.90
N TRP A 591 -29.46 27.10 25.93
CA TRP A 591 -28.00 26.96 26.11
C TRP A 591 -27.18 28.10 25.54
N VAL A 592 -27.66 28.71 24.46
CA VAL A 592 -26.92 29.72 23.71
C VAL A 592 -27.89 30.80 23.25
N THR A 593 -27.62 32.06 23.62
CA THR A 593 -28.29 33.21 23.04
C THR A 593 -27.48 33.73 21.86
N TYR A 594 -28.02 33.58 20.64
CA TYR A 594 -27.36 34.03 19.42
C TYR A 594 -27.93 35.38 18.97
N LYS A 595 -27.03 36.29 18.57
CA LYS A 595 -27.35 37.59 18.00
C LYS A 595 -26.62 37.78 16.68
N ALA A 596 -27.34 37.85 15.57
CA ALA A 596 -26.77 38.13 14.25
C ALA A 596 -26.26 39.57 14.14
N ASN A 597 -25.22 39.81 13.36
CA ASN A 597 -24.76 41.16 13.03
C ASN A 597 -25.82 41.84 12.15
N GLY A 598 -26.27 42.99 12.57
CA GLY A 598 -27.38 43.80 12.17
C GLY A 598 -27.89 43.71 10.73
N GLU A 599 -29.21 43.67 10.62
CA GLU A 599 -29.97 43.65 9.38
C GLU A 599 -29.56 44.78 8.44
N ALA A 600 -28.98 44.40 7.27
CA ALA A 600 -28.97 45.26 6.10
C ALA A 600 -29.92 44.61 5.06
N GLU A 601 -30.89 45.37 4.57
CA GLU A 601 -31.82 44.96 3.53
C GLU A 601 -31.08 44.38 2.33
N VAL A 602 -31.36 43.14 2.00
CA VAL A 602 -30.79 42.44 0.84
C VAL A 602 -31.76 42.60 -0.32
N LYS A 603 -31.29 43.27 -1.36
CA LYS A 603 -31.85 43.24 -2.70
C LYS A 603 -31.58 41.88 -3.30
N PRO A 604 -32.52 41.20 -3.98
CA PRO A 604 -32.28 39.85 -4.48
C PRO A 604 -31.26 39.86 -5.60
N GLU A 605 -30.16 39.24 -5.38
CA GLU A 605 -29.17 38.84 -6.38
C GLU A 605 -29.44 37.35 -6.73
N PRO A 606 -29.12 36.87 -7.94
CA PRO A 606 -29.51 35.53 -8.39
C PRO A 606 -28.93 34.44 -7.50
N GLU A 607 -29.72 33.41 -7.30
CA GLU A 607 -29.40 32.26 -6.47
C GLU A 607 -27.97 31.77 -6.70
N PRO A 608 -27.12 31.73 -5.63
CA PRO A 608 -25.85 31.04 -5.72
C PRO A 608 -26.11 29.56 -5.78
N GLU A 609 -25.36 28.87 -6.64
CA GLU A 609 -25.27 27.42 -6.64
C GLU A 609 -25.06 26.93 -5.19
N PRO A 610 -25.71 25.80 -4.79
CA PRO A 610 -25.61 25.32 -3.41
C PRO A 610 -24.15 25.02 -3.05
N PRO A 611 -23.73 25.28 -1.82
CA PRO A 611 -22.37 24.99 -1.38
C PRO A 611 -22.11 23.49 -1.51
N VAL A 612 -21.03 23.16 -2.18
CA VAL A 612 -20.53 21.78 -2.31
C VAL A 612 -20.25 21.26 -0.90
N ASP A 613 -21.05 20.32 -0.45
CA ASP A 613 -20.79 19.56 0.78
C ASP A 613 -19.56 18.66 0.54
N THR A 614 -18.62 18.66 1.48
CA THR A 614 -17.32 17.94 1.35
C THR A 614 -17.38 16.47 1.75
N ASP A 615 -18.56 15.87 1.82
CA ASP A 615 -18.66 14.43 1.91
C ASP A 615 -18.23 13.85 0.56
N THR A 616 -17.05 13.24 0.52
CA THR A 616 -16.51 12.56 -0.68
C THR A 616 -17.25 11.26 -0.85
N TYR A 617 -18.19 11.23 -1.79
CA TYR A 617 -18.83 10.01 -2.23
C TYR A 617 -17.94 9.33 -3.27
N GLU A 618 -17.62 8.06 -3.04
CA GLU A 618 -16.78 7.30 -3.96
C GLU A 618 -17.54 7.03 -5.28
N ILE A 619 -16.89 7.34 -6.38
CA ILE A 619 -17.42 6.99 -7.70
C ILE A 619 -17.18 5.52 -8.02
N MET A 620 -18.24 4.82 -8.39
CA MET A 620 -18.14 3.51 -9.04
C MET A 620 -18.33 3.67 -10.53
N SER A 621 -17.41 3.16 -11.34
CA SER A 621 -17.46 3.29 -12.79
C SER A 621 -17.03 2.03 -13.51
N SER A 622 -17.54 1.85 -14.72
CA SER A 622 -17.13 0.79 -15.65
C SER A 622 -17.27 1.29 -17.08
N VAL A 623 -16.41 0.81 -17.97
CA VAL A 623 -16.52 1.00 -19.42
C VAL A 623 -17.01 -0.30 -20.02
N SER A 624 -18.07 -0.23 -20.82
CA SER A 624 -18.66 -1.38 -21.50
C SER A 624 -18.35 -1.42 -23.00
N LYS A 625 -18.07 -0.26 -23.60
CA LYS A 625 -17.81 -0.13 -25.03
C LYS A 625 -16.87 1.03 -25.30
N VAL A 626 -15.91 0.81 -26.20
CA VAL A 626 -15.08 1.85 -26.81
C VAL A 626 -14.95 1.48 -28.28
N GLU A 627 -15.26 2.38 -29.18
CA GLU A 627 -15.15 2.18 -30.64
C GLU A 627 -14.95 3.52 -31.34
N TYR A 628 -14.47 3.49 -32.60
CA TYR A 628 -14.49 4.70 -33.42
C TYR A 628 -15.88 4.99 -33.95
N SER A 629 -16.20 6.28 -34.14
CA SER A 629 -17.35 6.70 -34.98
C SER A 629 -17.23 6.15 -36.41
N GLU A 630 -18.36 6.07 -37.16
CA GLU A 630 -18.35 5.55 -38.55
C GLU A 630 -17.38 6.32 -39.46
N ASP A 631 -17.23 7.62 -39.24
CA ASP A 631 -16.31 8.50 -40.00
C ASP A 631 -14.90 8.55 -39.38
N LYS A 632 -14.68 7.83 -38.28
CA LYS A 632 -13.40 7.76 -37.57
C LYS A 632 -12.88 9.10 -37.03
N THR A 633 -13.73 10.09 -36.87
CA THR A 633 -13.36 11.41 -36.32
C THR A 633 -13.54 11.51 -34.82
N ALA A 634 -14.18 10.53 -34.20
CA ALA A 634 -14.38 10.50 -32.75
C ALA A 634 -14.21 9.09 -32.15
N VAL A 635 -13.98 9.05 -30.85
CA VAL A 635 -14.02 7.82 -30.03
C VAL A 635 -15.32 7.81 -29.26
N HIS A 636 -16.19 6.86 -29.54
CA HIS A 636 -17.44 6.61 -28.82
C HIS A 636 -17.17 5.74 -27.61
N ILE A 637 -17.64 6.19 -26.43
CA ILE A 637 -17.42 5.54 -25.12
C ILE A 637 -18.77 5.33 -24.45
N GLU A 638 -19.05 4.10 -24.03
CA GLU A 638 -20.22 3.79 -23.22
C GLU A 638 -19.83 3.07 -21.92
N GLY A 639 -20.58 3.33 -20.85
CA GLY A 639 -20.34 2.70 -19.57
C GLY A 639 -21.42 2.97 -18.53
N LYS A 640 -21.07 2.69 -17.29
CA LYS A 640 -21.89 3.02 -16.13
C LYS A 640 -21.01 3.72 -15.10
N ALA A 641 -21.57 4.77 -14.48
CA ALA A 641 -20.90 5.47 -13.40
C ALA A 641 -21.93 6.10 -12.46
N PHE A 642 -21.67 6.09 -11.17
CA PHE A 642 -22.52 6.69 -10.13
C PHE A 642 -21.72 6.94 -8.85
N LEU A 643 -22.24 7.82 -8.02
CA LEU A 643 -21.72 8.06 -6.68
C LEU A 643 -22.37 7.07 -5.71
N VAL A 644 -21.56 6.30 -4.99
CA VAL A 644 -22.02 5.31 -3.99
C VAL A 644 -22.67 6.04 -2.81
N GLY A 645 -23.82 5.60 -2.36
CA GLY A 645 -24.56 6.23 -1.25
C GLY A 645 -25.48 7.38 -1.66
N ILE A 646 -25.66 7.65 -2.97
CA ILE A 646 -26.59 8.67 -3.46
C ILE A 646 -27.55 8.07 -4.49
N ASP A 647 -28.87 8.19 -4.26
CA ASP A 647 -29.87 7.76 -5.23
C ASP A 647 -29.68 8.41 -6.60
N SER A 648 -29.56 7.58 -7.62
CA SER A 648 -29.38 8.00 -9.02
C SER A 648 -30.56 7.54 -9.87
N THR A 649 -31.76 8.10 -9.61
CA THR A 649 -33.02 7.66 -10.25
C THR A 649 -33.52 8.60 -11.34
N ASP A 650 -33.25 9.90 -11.23
CA ASP A 650 -33.67 10.92 -12.20
C ASP A 650 -32.45 11.38 -13.05
N PRO A 651 -32.46 11.12 -14.36
CA PRO A 651 -31.33 11.52 -15.23
C PRO A 651 -31.15 13.04 -15.34
N LYS A 652 -32.08 13.86 -14.86
CA LYS A 652 -31.91 15.32 -14.79
C LYS A 652 -31.03 15.77 -13.64
N ASN A 653 -30.93 14.95 -12.61
CA ASN A 653 -30.12 15.25 -11.43
C ASN A 653 -28.74 14.60 -11.49
N VAL A 654 -28.51 13.73 -12.47
CA VAL A 654 -27.23 13.03 -12.66
C VAL A 654 -26.57 13.53 -13.94
N LYS A 655 -25.38 14.10 -13.79
CA LYS A 655 -24.58 14.55 -14.94
C LYS A 655 -23.35 13.68 -15.06
N HIS A 656 -23.11 13.16 -16.25
CA HIS A 656 -21.88 12.47 -16.62
C HIS A 656 -21.05 13.34 -17.57
N GLU A 657 -19.74 13.34 -17.37
CA GLU A 657 -18.77 14.04 -18.23
C GLU A 657 -17.55 13.16 -18.42
N VAL A 658 -17.12 12.95 -19.65
CA VAL A 658 -15.81 12.35 -19.93
C VAL A 658 -14.77 13.46 -19.93
N ILE A 659 -13.73 13.27 -19.15
CA ILE A 659 -12.60 14.18 -19.04
C ILE A 659 -11.44 13.57 -19.83
N VAL A 660 -10.96 14.28 -20.82
CA VAL A 660 -9.76 13.94 -21.59
C VAL A 660 -8.62 14.76 -21.03
N GLU A 661 -7.70 14.11 -20.33
CA GLU A 661 -6.55 14.73 -19.68
C GLU A 661 -5.31 14.54 -20.51
N ASN A 662 -4.67 15.62 -20.96
CA ASN A 662 -3.34 15.55 -21.54
C ASN A 662 -2.32 15.14 -20.48
N LEU A 663 -1.61 14.04 -20.72
CA LEU A 663 -0.68 13.48 -19.72
C LEU A 663 0.63 14.27 -19.57
N LEU A 664 0.92 15.19 -20.51
CA LEU A 664 2.14 16.01 -20.46
C LEU A 664 1.97 17.24 -19.56
N ASP A 665 0.90 18.01 -19.76
CA ASP A 665 0.71 19.30 -19.10
C ASP A 665 -0.52 19.34 -18.16
N HIS A 666 -1.22 18.19 -18.03
CA HIS A 666 -2.43 18.01 -17.23
C HIS A 666 -3.60 18.93 -17.61
N THR A 667 -3.59 19.53 -18.78
CA THR A 667 -4.76 20.22 -19.31
C THR A 667 -5.89 19.24 -19.56
N THR A 668 -7.13 19.68 -19.35
CA THR A 668 -8.30 18.81 -19.49
C THR A 668 -9.30 19.39 -20.46
N THR A 669 -9.84 18.52 -21.32
CA THR A 669 -11.01 18.80 -22.15
C THR A 669 -12.20 18.05 -21.57
N VAL A 670 -13.30 18.76 -21.31
CA VAL A 670 -14.53 18.18 -20.76
C VAL A 670 -15.51 17.88 -21.88
N VAL A 671 -15.87 16.62 -22.05
CA VAL A 671 -16.83 16.14 -23.04
C VAL A 671 -18.13 15.74 -22.32
N PRO A 672 -19.26 16.46 -22.56
CA PRO A 672 -20.53 16.10 -21.94
C PRO A 672 -20.99 14.72 -22.41
N ALA A 673 -21.43 13.89 -21.46
CA ALA A 673 -21.96 12.57 -21.74
C ALA A 673 -23.50 12.55 -21.63
N VAL A 674 -24.15 11.72 -22.42
CA VAL A 674 -25.59 11.48 -22.32
C VAL A 674 -25.85 10.49 -21.20
N THR A 675 -26.64 10.89 -20.19
CA THR A 675 -27.08 10.01 -19.11
C THR A 675 -28.35 9.26 -19.51
N THR A 676 -28.38 7.94 -19.37
CA THR A 676 -29.55 7.10 -19.63
C THR A 676 -29.92 6.23 -18.44
N VAL A 677 -31.20 5.83 -18.37
CA VAL A 677 -31.77 5.07 -17.27
C VAL A 677 -31.78 3.58 -17.62
N LEU A 678 -31.36 2.74 -16.70
CA LEU A 678 -31.44 1.29 -16.84
C LEU A 678 -32.89 0.79 -16.72
N ASP A 679 -33.26 -0.22 -17.50
CA ASP A 679 -34.55 -0.91 -17.40
C ASP A 679 -34.79 -1.53 -15.99
N LYS A 680 -33.71 -1.94 -15.34
CA LYS A 680 -33.73 -2.43 -13.95
C LYS A 680 -32.66 -1.68 -13.17
N PRO A 681 -32.97 -1.13 -12.00
CA PRO A 681 -31.99 -0.52 -11.12
C PRO A 681 -30.84 -1.48 -10.80
N PHE A 682 -29.66 -0.94 -10.66
CA PHE A 682 -28.51 -1.67 -10.17
C PHE A 682 -28.58 -1.68 -8.63
N ASP A 683 -28.52 -2.86 -8.02
CA ASP A 683 -28.66 -3.03 -6.57
C ASP A 683 -27.29 -3.33 -5.94
N MET A 684 -26.83 -2.44 -5.06
CA MET A 684 -25.61 -2.61 -4.27
C MET A 684 -25.90 -3.09 -2.84
N TYR A 685 -27.17 -3.31 -2.48
CA TYR A 685 -27.57 -3.66 -1.12
C TYR A 685 -27.19 -2.63 -0.04
N ASP A 686 -27.00 -1.38 -0.43
CA ASP A 686 -26.66 -0.25 0.44
C ASP A 686 -27.88 0.63 0.82
N GLY A 687 -29.06 0.25 0.33
CA GLY A 687 -30.28 0.97 0.58
C GLY A 687 -30.60 2.08 -0.44
N HIS A 688 -29.74 2.30 -1.40
CA HIS A 688 -29.90 3.31 -2.46
C HIS A 688 -30.29 2.70 -3.80
N THR A 689 -30.92 3.50 -4.67
CA THR A 689 -31.40 3.07 -5.96
C THR A 689 -30.57 3.71 -7.10
N TYR A 690 -29.93 2.88 -7.90
CA TYR A 690 -29.06 3.30 -9.00
C TYR A 690 -29.65 2.89 -10.35
N SER A 691 -30.35 3.82 -11.04
CA SER A 691 -30.93 3.55 -12.36
C SER A 691 -30.48 4.53 -13.45
N ALA A 692 -30.29 5.80 -13.15
CA ALA A 692 -29.76 6.81 -14.08
C ALA A 692 -28.23 6.84 -14.02
N ILE A 693 -27.58 5.74 -14.42
CA ILE A 693 -26.14 5.51 -14.24
C ILE A 693 -25.40 5.16 -15.51
N SER A 694 -26.10 4.88 -16.61
CA SER A 694 -25.47 4.62 -17.90
C SER A 694 -25.10 5.94 -18.57
N TYR A 695 -23.93 5.97 -19.18
CA TYR A 695 -23.46 7.13 -19.93
C TYR A 695 -22.94 6.74 -21.31
N SER A 696 -23.01 7.67 -22.26
CA SER A 696 -22.34 7.60 -23.56
C SER A 696 -21.80 8.97 -23.95
N ALA A 697 -20.61 8.99 -24.55
CA ALA A 697 -19.95 10.21 -25.00
C ALA A 697 -19.13 9.96 -26.26
N ASP A 698 -18.97 10.99 -27.07
CA ASP A 698 -18.14 11.00 -28.26
C ASP A 698 -16.99 11.99 -28.05
N VAL A 699 -15.77 11.48 -27.93
CA VAL A 699 -14.54 12.29 -27.83
C VAL A 699 -14.07 12.59 -29.23
N ASN A 700 -14.18 13.85 -29.66
CA ASN A 700 -13.77 14.28 -30.99
C ASN A 700 -12.22 14.33 -31.05
N LEU A 701 -11.65 13.51 -31.94
CA LEU A 701 -10.20 13.41 -32.11
C LEU A 701 -9.59 14.66 -32.74
N ASN A 702 -10.36 15.41 -33.55
CA ASN A 702 -9.87 16.65 -34.18
C ASN A 702 -9.70 17.81 -33.17
N ASP A 703 -10.23 17.68 -31.95
CA ASP A 703 -10.05 18.67 -30.88
C ASP A 703 -8.78 18.38 -30.05
N LEU A 704 -8.13 17.26 -30.31
CA LEU A 704 -6.91 16.85 -29.62
C LEU A 704 -5.69 17.16 -30.49
N GLN A 705 -4.63 17.66 -29.88
CA GLN A 705 -3.33 17.85 -30.51
C GLN A 705 -2.48 16.58 -30.39
N ASP A 706 -1.29 16.58 -30.97
CA ASP A 706 -0.30 15.53 -30.75
C ASP A 706 -0.01 15.40 -29.25
N GLY A 707 -0.08 14.18 -28.73
CA GLY A 707 0.11 13.93 -27.32
C GLY A 707 -0.52 12.64 -26.83
N GLU A 708 -0.38 12.41 -25.56
CA GLU A 708 -0.97 11.27 -24.86
C GLU A 708 -2.03 11.75 -23.88
N TYR A 709 -3.18 11.11 -23.91
CA TYR A 709 -4.36 11.51 -23.17
C TYR A 709 -4.92 10.34 -22.36
N ALA A 710 -5.23 10.58 -21.09
CA ALA A 710 -5.97 9.63 -20.28
C ALA A 710 -7.45 10.01 -20.21
N LEU A 711 -8.32 9.01 -20.19
CA LEU A 711 -9.77 9.19 -20.11
C LEU A 711 -10.25 9.00 -18.66
N ARG A 712 -11.03 9.97 -18.17
CA ARG A 712 -11.71 9.90 -16.86
C ARG A 712 -13.21 10.08 -17.04
N ILE A 713 -14.01 9.57 -16.11
CA ILE A 713 -15.44 9.86 -15.99
C ILE A 713 -15.68 10.65 -14.72
N ARG A 714 -16.39 11.77 -14.85
CA ARG A 714 -16.91 12.55 -13.72
C ARG A 714 -18.41 12.33 -13.61
N VAL A 715 -18.87 12.10 -12.39
CA VAL A 715 -20.30 12.04 -12.07
C VAL A 715 -20.63 13.18 -11.11
N THR A 716 -21.67 13.93 -11.44
CA THR A 716 -22.25 14.93 -10.52
C THR A 716 -23.68 14.52 -10.24
N ASN A 717 -24.07 14.42 -8.99
CA ASN A 717 -25.42 14.08 -8.54
C ASN A 717 -25.74 14.78 -7.23
N SER A 718 -26.88 15.49 -7.17
CA SER A 718 -27.41 16.11 -5.94
C SER A 718 -26.42 17.08 -5.24
N GLY A 719 -25.59 17.78 -6.04
CA GLY A 719 -24.58 18.71 -5.54
C GLY A 719 -23.23 18.10 -5.21
N TYR A 720 -23.06 16.77 -5.31
CA TYR A 720 -21.81 16.06 -5.12
C TYR A 720 -21.19 15.68 -6.47
N ALA A 721 -19.87 15.67 -6.53
CA ALA A 721 -19.14 15.28 -7.72
C ALA A 721 -17.87 14.51 -7.36
N ASP A 722 -17.58 13.44 -8.13
CA ASP A 722 -16.30 12.73 -8.08
C ASP A 722 -15.92 12.27 -9.49
N GLU A 723 -14.62 11.98 -9.69
CA GLU A 723 -14.11 11.55 -10.99
C GLU A 723 -13.08 10.43 -10.86
N ARG A 724 -13.05 9.55 -11.85
CA ARG A 724 -12.15 8.40 -11.89
C ARG A 724 -11.69 8.11 -13.30
N TYR A 725 -10.45 7.62 -13.45
CA TYR A 725 -9.96 7.10 -14.71
C TYR A 725 -10.82 5.92 -15.19
N LEU A 726 -11.00 5.83 -16.48
CA LEU A 726 -11.71 4.73 -17.11
C LEU A 726 -10.79 3.53 -17.26
N TYR A 727 -11.18 2.40 -16.69
CA TYR A 727 -10.44 1.14 -16.73
C TYR A 727 -11.26 0.02 -17.32
N SER A 728 -10.62 -0.87 -18.07
CA SER A 728 -11.26 -2.11 -18.51
C SER A 728 -10.28 -3.27 -18.68
N ASN A 729 -10.57 -4.38 -18.02
CA ASN A 729 -9.86 -5.64 -18.22
C ASN A 729 -10.49 -6.51 -19.33
N ARG A 730 -11.51 -6.01 -20.03
CA ARG A 730 -12.30 -6.79 -21.02
C ARG A 730 -12.23 -6.21 -22.42
N LEU A 731 -11.91 -4.95 -22.54
CA LEU A 731 -11.81 -4.27 -23.82
C LEU A 731 -10.37 -4.30 -24.30
N THR A 732 -10.19 -4.42 -25.60
CA THR A 732 -8.88 -4.42 -26.28
C THR A 732 -8.61 -3.07 -26.92
N ALA A 733 -7.37 -2.82 -27.36
CA ALA A 733 -7.02 -1.68 -28.18
C ALA A 733 -7.85 -1.66 -29.47
N LEU A 734 -8.20 -0.46 -29.92
CA LEU A 734 -8.80 -0.26 -31.23
C LEU A 734 -7.73 -0.38 -32.33
N GLU A 735 -8.18 -0.54 -33.60
CA GLU A 735 -7.28 -0.43 -34.74
C GLU A 735 -6.57 0.94 -34.73
N THR A 736 -5.30 0.98 -35.13
CA THR A 736 -4.57 2.24 -35.29
C THR A 736 -5.10 3.00 -36.48
N LEU A 737 -5.38 4.30 -36.33
CA LEU A 737 -5.78 5.18 -37.41
C LEU A 737 -4.58 5.96 -37.93
N GLU A 738 -4.42 5.98 -39.27
CA GLU A 738 -3.51 6.91 -39.94
C GLU A 738 -4.22 8.23 -40.18
N ASN A 739 -3.71 9.33 -39.69
CA ASN A 739 -4.24 10.65 -39.86
C ASN A 739 -3.67 11.28 -41.16
N GLY A 740 -4.42 12.15 -41.78
CA GLY A 740 -4.02 12.76 -43.05
C GLY A 740 -2.83 13.71 -42.99
N ASP A 741 -2.39 14.05 -41.79
CA ASP A 741 -1.23 14.90 -41.47
C ASP A 741 0.06 14.11 -41.17
N GLY A 742 0.01 12.77 -41.24
CA GLY A 742 1.12 11.89 -40.96
C GLY A 742 1.20 11.42 -39.49
N THR A 743 0.29 11.85 -38.63
CA THR A 743 0.15 11.28 -37.26
C THR A 743 -0.68 10.00 -37.31
N VAL A 744 -0.54 9.18 -36.27
CA VAL A 744 -1.39 8.02 -36.01
C VAL A 744 -2.13 8.18 -34.69
N THR A 745 -3.39 7.75 -34.68
CA THR A 745 -4.18 7.72 -33.44
C THR A 745 -4.33 6.28 -32.97
N ARG A 746 -4.02 6.06 -31.69
CA ARG A 746 -4.24 4.79 -30.99
C ARG A 746 -5.14 5.01 -29.80
N VAL A 747 -6.09 4.11 -29.59
CA VAL A 747 -6.98 4.07 -28.43
C VAL A 747 -6.82 2.69 -27.79
N PHE A 748 -6.32 2.64 -26.56
CA PHE A 748 -5.94 1.38 -25.96
C PHE A 748 -6.05 1.41 -24.42
N PRO A 749 -6.31 0.23 -23.79
CA PRO A 749 -6.13 0.09 -22.35
C PRO A 749 -4.64 -0.06 -22.03
N ASN A 750 -4.06 0.88 -21.30
CA ASN A 750 -2.65 0.86 -20.94
C ASN A 750 -2.42 -0.07 -19.73
N SER A 751 -1.79 -1.21 -19.95
CA SER A 751 -1.56 -2.22 -18.92
C SER A 751 -0.61 -1.76 -17.81
N ASN A 752 0.30 -0.82 -18.09
CA ASN A 752 1.19 -0.25 -17.08
C ASN A 752 0.43 0.57 -16.03
N TYR A 753 -0.80 0.96 -16.34
CA TYR A 753 -1.69 1.73 -15.46
C TYR A 753 -3.02 0.99 -15.19
N SER A 754 -2.96 -0.30 -14.87
CA SER A 754 -4.13 -1.12 -14.55
C SER A 754 -5.21 -1.15 -15.65
N ASN A 755 -4.79 -1.11 -16.91
CA ASN A 755 -5.66 -1.03 -18.08
C ASN A 755 -6.53 0.25 -18.14
N ARG A 756 -5.95 1.37 -17.74
CA ARG A 756 -6.51 2.70 -17.96
C ARG A 756 -6.62 2.98 -19.46
N PHE A 757 -7.79 3.49 -19.91
CA PHE A 757 -7.94 3.88 -21.32
C PHE A 757 -7.20 5.16 -21.64
N GLU A 758 -6.40 5.10 -22.70
CA GLU A 758 -5.61 6.21 -23.22
C GLU A 758 -5.84 6.40 -24.72
N ILE A 759 -5.67 7.65 -25.16
CA ILE A 759 -5.61 8.04 -26.56
C ILE A 759 -4.20 8.58 -26.80
N SER A 760 -3.47 8.03 -27.77
CA SER A 760 -2.17 8.53 -28.22
C SER A 760 -2.29 9.06 -29.63
N ILE A 761 -1.91 10.31 -29.88
CA ILE A 761 -1.81 10.92 -31.19
C ILE A 761 -0.34 11.31 -31.37
N SER A 762 0.35 10.63 -32.27
CA SER A 762 1.79 10.81 -32.44
C SER A 762 2.21 10.64 -33.91
N TYR A 763 3.32 11.25 -34.31
CA TYR A 763 3.98 10.98 -35.57
C TYR A 763 4.65 9.60 -35.52
N ASP A 764 3.87 8.55 -35.60
CA ASP A 764 4.36 7.20 -35.56
C ASP A 764 4.17 6.55 -36.92
N SER A 765 5.07 6.88 -37.84
CA SER A 765 5.13 6.27 -39.14
C SER A 765 5.94 4.98 -39.18
N ILE A 766 6.03 4.25 -38.08
CA ILE A 766 6.57 2.89 -38.11
C ILE A 766 5.59 2.06 -38.94
N ASP A 767 5.96 1.74 -40.17
CA ASP A 767 5.20 0.85 -41.03
C ASP A 767 5.25 -0.59 -40.47
N TYR A 768 4.35 -0.88 -39.53
CA TYR A 768 4.21 -2.21 -38.94
C TYR A 768 3.81 -3.28 -39.98
N SER A 769 3.43 -2.87 -41.21
CA SER A 769 3.16 -3.83 -42.31
C SER A 769 4.41 -4.57 -42.78
N VAL A 770 5.60 -4.06 -42.50
CA VAL A 770 6.88 -4.73 -42.74
C VAL A 770 7.18 -5.79 -41.69
N ILE A 771 6.51 -5.72 -40.51
CA ILE A 771 6.65 -6.66 -39.40
C ILE A 771 5.57 -7.72 -39.57
N ASN A 772 5.86 -8.79 -40.27
CA ASN A 772 4.92 -9.85 -40.67
C ASN A 772 4.38 -10.76 -39.53
N LYS A 773 4.43 -10.30 -38.27
CA LYS A 773 3.98 -11.09 -37.12
C LYS A 773 3.00 -10.32 -36.26
N PRO A 774 1.82 -10.88 -35.91
CA PRO A 774 0.84 -10.18 -35.10
C PRO A 774 1.35 -9.99 -33.66
N THR A 775 1.42 -8.75 -33.24
CA THR A 775 1.68 -8.39 -31.84
C THR A 775 0.38 -8.41 -31.07
N ILE A 776 0.21 -9.34 -30.17
CA ILE A 776 -0.96 -9.42 -29.27
C ILE A 776 -0.53 -9.23 -27.81
N ARG A 777 0.75 -8.96 -27.53
CA ARG A 777 1.32 -9.04 -26.19
C ARG A 777 2.15 -7.81 -25.85
N PHE A 778 2.13 -7.46 -24.60
CA PHE A 778 2.94 -6.37 -24.04
C PHE A 778 4.40 -6.80 -23.90
N SER A 779 5.30 -5.85 -24.04
CA SER A 779 6.73 -6.08 -23.84
C SER A 779 7.23 -5.32 -22.61
N SER A 780 8.13 -5.93 -21.87
CA SER A 780 8.94 -5.23 -20.89
C SER A 780 10.26 -4.83 -21.51
N ARG A 781 10.71 -3.61 -21.29
CA ARG A 781 11.95 -3.04 -21.84
C ARG A 781 12.56 -2.04 -20.87
N SER A 782 13.87 -2.04 -20.79
CA SER A 782 14.60 -1.07 -19.99
C SER A 782 15.96 -0.83 -20.62
N ALA A 783 16.51 0.36 -20.41
CA ALA A 783 17.89 0.68 -20.80
C ALA A 783 18.66 1.22 -19.59
N ARG A 784 19.94 0.86 -19.50
CA ARG A 784 20.85 1.20 -18.39
C ARG A 784 22.28 1.32 -18.87
N ASN A 785 23.14 1.87 -18.03
CA ASN A 785 24.58 2.03 -18.31
C ASN A 785 24.84 2.84 -19.58
N MET A 786 24.02 3.86 -19.83
CA MET A 786 24.18 4.73 -20.99
C MET A 786 25.44 5.56 -20.90
N LYS A 787 26.19 5.67 -22.02
CA LYS A 787 27.36 6.51 -22.12
C LYS A 787 27.60 6.94 -23.58
N PHE A 788 28.12 8.15 -23.74
CA PHE A 788 28.68 8.61 -24.99
C PHE A 788 30.18 8.38 -25.02
N GLU A 789 30.70 7.82 -26.11
CA GLU A 789 32.13 7.63 -26.34
C GLU A 789 32.39 7.46 -27.83
N ASP A 790 33.40 8.13 -28.38
CA ASP A 790 33.82 8.03 -29.77
C ASP A 790 32.71 8.20 -30.82
N GLY A 791 31.76 9.13 -30.61
CA GLY A 791 30.62 9.41 -31.48
C GLY A 791 29.49 8.39 -31.41
N LYS A 792 29.51 7.51 -30.42
CA LYS A 792 28.52 6.49 -30.19
C LYS A 792 27.82 6.66 -28.86
N LEU A 793 26.54 6.34 -28.85
CA LEU A 793 25.75 6.12 -27.63
C LEU A 793 25.68 4.61 -27.37
N SER A 794 26.29 4.17 -26.27
CA SER A 794 26.33 2.76 -25.87
C SER A 794 25.48 2.53 -24.60
N PHE A 795 24.73 1.43 -24.56
CA PHE A 795 23.90 1.04 -23.42
C PHE A 795 23.54 -0.46 -23.49
N ASN A 796 23.01 -0.96 -22.42
CA ASN A 796 22.47 -2.31 -22.36
C ASN A 796 21.12 -2.31 -21.60
N GLY A 797 20.39 -3.42 -21.68
CA GLY A 797 19.11 -3.51 -20.99
C GLY A 797 18.53 -4.90 -20.99
N LEU A 798 17.33 -4.96 -20.44
CA LEU A 798 16.46 -6.13 -20.44
C LEU A 798 15.23 -5.82 -21.29
N ALA A 799 14.90 -6.66 -22.27
CA ALA A 799 13.70 -6.53 -23.07
C ALA A 799 13.15 -7.89 -23.48
N TYR A 800 11.86 -8.09 -23.28
CA TYR A 800 11.18 -9.34 -23.59
C TYR A 800 9.69 -9.13 -23.85
N ILE A 801 9.10 -10.00 -24.66
CA ILE A 801 7.68 -10.01 -24.95
C ILE A 801 6.95 -10.84 -23.87
N TYR A 802 5.95 -10.25 -23.23
CA TYR A 802 5.20 -10.88 -22.13
C TYR A 802 4.57 -12.22 -22.57
N GLN A 803 4.76 -13.28 -21.76
CA GLN A 803 4.30 -14.65 -22.04
C GLN A 803 4.87 -15.28 -23.33
N ALA A 804 5.97 -14.76 -23.87
CA ALA A 804 6.74 -15.41 -24.91
C ALA A 804 8.04 -15.95 -24.34
N THR A 805 8.54 -17.07 -24.89
CA THR A 805 9.88 -17.55 -24.56
C THR A 805 10.93 -16.67 -25.24
N MET A 806 12.03 -16.38 -24.54
CA MET A 806 13.19 -15.65 -25.05
C MET A 806 14.44 -16.45 -24.71
N THR A 807 14.60 -17.58 -25.35
CA THR A 807 15.76 -18.48 -25.24
C THR A 807 16.63 -18.38 -26.49
N GLU A 808 17.81 -18.97 -26.49
CA GLU A 808 18.67 -19.03 -27.68
C GLU A 808 17.97 -19.73 -28.86
N GLU A 809 17.12 -20.73 -28.58
CA GLU A 809 16.35 -21.49 -29.58
C GLU A 809 15.20 -20.68 -30.19
N ASP A 810 14.73 -19.61 -29.54
CA ASP A 810 13.68 -18.71 -30.02
C ASP A 810 14.25 -17.60 -30.93
N HIS A 811 15.56 -17.54 -31.11
CA HIS A 811 16.31 -16.57 -31.92
C HIS A 811 15.88 -15.10 -31.61
N PRO A 812 16.02 -14.62 -30.35
CA PRO A 812 15.68 -13.25 -30.03
C PRO A 812 16.53 -12.26 -30.83
N ASP A 813 15.89 -11.26 -31.41
CA ASP A 813 16.53 -10.19 -32.18
C ASP A 813 16.11 -8.82 -31.64
N TYR A 814 17.04 -7.88 -31.60
CA TYR A 814 16.84 -6.56 -31.04
C TYR A 814 17.37 -5.49 -32.00
N LYS A 815 16.60 -4.40 -32.16
CA LYS A 815 17.03 -3.21 -32.89
C LYS A 815 16.68 -1.96 -32.12
N ILE A 816 17.47 -0.92 -32.27
CA ILE A 816 17.19 0.41 -31.71
C ILE A 816 16.73 1.32 -32.86
N LEU A 817 15.61 2.00 -32.66
CA LEU A 817 15.13 3.00 -33.57
C LEU A 817 15.26 4.38 -32.92
N LEU A 818 15.75 5.36 -33.69
CA LEU A 818 15.67 6.78 -33.35
C LEU A 818 14.71 7.44 -34.32
N GLN A 819 13.63 8.01 -33.81
CA GLN A 819 12.65 8.73 -34.59
C GLN A 819 12.83 10.24 -34.38
N SER A 820 13.03 10.97 -35.44
CA SER A 820 13.08 12.43 -35.44
C SER A 820 11.66 13.03 -35.35
N GLU A 821 11.54 14.31 -35.03
CA GLU A 821 10.25 15.02 -34.94
C GLU A 821 9.49 15.03 -36.26
N ASP A 822 10.17 14.96 -37.41
CA ASP A 822 9.59 14.86 -38.75
C ASP A 822 9.30 13.41 -39.18
N GLY A 823 9.40 12.44 -38.25
CA GLY A 823 9.04 11.04 -38.45
C GLY A 823 10.11 10.18 -39.13
N VAL A 824 11.31 10.71 -39.42
CA VAL A 824 12.38 9.92 -40.06
C VAL A 824 12.94 8.93 -39.03
N LEU A 825 13.03 7.66 -39.44
CA LEU A 825 13.58 6.57 -38.63
C LEU A 825 15.05 6.28 -38.99
N TYR A 826 15.86 6.15 -37.95
CA TYR A 826 17.23 5.68 -38.01
C TYR A 826 17.31 4.36 -37.25
N GLU A 827 17.64 3.28 -37.98
CA GLU A 827 17.67 1.92 -37.43
C GLU A 827 19.11 1.48 -37.13
N TYR A 828 19.29 0.84 -35.96
CA TYR A 828 20.57 0.30 -35.53
C TYR A 828 20.37 -1.10 -34.96
N ASP A 829 21.24 -2.03 -35.31
CA ASP A 829 21.24 -3.37 -34.74
C ASP A 829 21.70 -3.32 -33.28
N ALA A 830 21.02 -4.07 -32.41
CA ALA A 830 21.46 -4.31 -31.05
C ALA A 830 21.86 -5.79 -30.90
N GLN A 831 22.85 -6.04 -30.06
CA GLN A 831 23.35 -7.38 -29.87
C GLN A 831 22.51 -8.10 -28.82
N ASN A 832 21.99 -9.27 -29.17
CA ASN A 832 21.38 -10.19 -28.23
C ASN A 832 22.44 -10.75 -27.26
N CYS A 833 22.09 -10.85 -25.99
CA CYS A 833 22.98 -11.33 -24.95
C CYS A 833 22.29 -12.38 -24.09
N ALA A 834 23.05 -13.44 -23.75
CA ALA A 834 22.59 -14.39 -22.73
C ALA A 834 22.38 -13.62 -21.39
N SER A 835 21.24 -13.84 -20.78
CA SER A 835 20.91 -13.26 -19.50
C SER A 835 21.80 -13.84 -18.38
N ALA A 836 22.06 -13.07 -17.33
CA ALA A 836 22.85 -13.52 -16.18
C ALA A 836 22.24 -14.75 -15.45
N GLY A 837 21.01 -15.09 -15.80
CA GLY A 837 20.21 -16.25 -15.38
C GLY A 837 18.90 -16.26 -16.14
N ASP A 838 18.10 -17.30 -15.97
CA ASP A 838 16.75 -17.31 -16.53
C ASP A 838 15.86 -16.38 -15.70
N TYR A 839 15.52 -15.22 -16.23
CA TYR A 839 14.67 -14.23 -15.52
C TYR A 839 13.25 -14.72 -15.28
N SER A 840 12.78 -15.77 -15.97
CA SER A 840 11.47 -16.37 -15.72
C SER A 840 11.30 -16.81 -14.27
N GLN A 841 12.36 -17.36 -13.66
CA GLN A 841 12.36 -17.76 -12.25
C GLN A 841 12.27 -16.56 -11.29
N ILE A 842 12.87 -15.42 -11.67
CA ILE A 842 12.88 -14.20 -10.87
C ILE A 842 11.54 -13.44 -11.02
N LEU A 843 10.97 -13.48 -12.23
CA LEU A 843 9.76 -12.75 -12.60
C LEU A 843 8.47 -13.59 -12.43
N GLY A 844 8.61 -14.87 -12.07
CA GLY A 844 7.48 -15.77 -11.86
C GLY A 844 6.74 -16.16 -13.16
N TYR A 845 7.44 -16.19 -14.31
CA TYR A 845 6.86 -16.58 -15.59
C TYR A 845 7.08 -18.06 -15.87
N GLU A 846 6.13 -18.70 -16.57
CA GLU A 846 6.25 -20.08 -17.03
C GLU A 846 7.21 -20.21 -18.22
N GLN A 847 7.40 -19.13 -19.00
CA GLN A 847 8.22 -19.08 -20.20
C GLN A 847 9.65 -18.67 -19.84
N SER A 848 10.64 -19.37 -20.36
CA SER A 848 12.04 -19.07 -20.13
C SER A 848 12.48 -17.76 -20.78
N LEU A 849 13.24 -16.95 -20.06
CA LEU A 849 13.77 -15.64 -20.45
C LEU A 849 15.31 -15.64 -20.34
N SER A 850 15.97 -16.69 -20.77
CA SER A 850 17.44 -16.85 -20.66
C SER A 850 18.25 -16.02 -21.66
N PHE A 851 17.59 -15.39 -22.66
CA PHE A 851 18.18 -14.51 -23.68
C PHE A 851 17.38 -13.22 -23.84
N ALA A 852 16.98 -12.61 -22.73
CA ALA A 852 16.21 -11.37 -22.70
C ALA A 852 17.09 -10.11 -22.52
N ASP A 853 18.40 -10.25 -22.33
CA ASP A 853 19.32 -9.12 -22.26
C ASP A 853 19.80 -8.71 -23.66
N TYR A 854 20.03 -7.41 -23.84
CA TYR A 854 20.57 -6.83 -25.07
C TYR A 854 21.64 -5.80 -24.77
N SER A 855 22.50 -5.50 -25.74
CA SER A 855 23.45 -4.38 -25.73
C SER A 855 23.44 -3.65 -27.07
N ALA A 856 23.50 -2.33 -27.01
CA ALA A 856 23.52 -1.48 -28.18
C ALA A 856 24.70 -0.52 -28.15
N SER A 857 25.26 -0.22 -29.34
CA SER A 857 26.29 0.80 -29.52
C SER A 857 26.00 1.49 -30.86
N ILE A 858 25.21 2.55 -30.79
CA ILE A 858 24.68 3.25 -31.96
C ILE A 858 25.53 4.47 -32.32
N ASP A 859 25.88 4.59 -33.58
CA ASP A 859 26.65 5.75 -34.10
C ASP A 859 25.69 6.94 -34.31
N VAL A 860 25.74 7.87 -33.35
CA VAL A 860 24.91 9.07 -33.37
C VAL A 860 25.59 10.25 -34.07
N SER A 861 26.84 10.11 -34.44
CA SER A 861 27.65 11.22 -35.06
C SER A 861 27.11 11.73 -36.39
N SER A 862 26.38 10.88 -37.10
CA SER A 862 25.78 11.20 -38.43
C SER A 862 24.37 11.80 -38.32
N LEU A 863 23.74 11.79 -37.15
CA LEU A 863 22.37 12.29 -36.95
C LEU A 863 22.30 13.80 -37.30
N PRO A 864 21.24 14.25 -38.03
CA PRO A 864 20.95 15.68 -38.14
C PRO A 864 20.73 16.36 -36.79
N VAL A 865 20.77 17.69 -36.79
CA VAL A 865 20.32 18.49 -35.62
C VAL A 865 18.80 18.27 -35.46
N GLY A 866 18.36 18.00 -34.24
CA GLY A 866 16.96 17.71 -33.94
C GLY A 866 16.76 16.90 -32.67
N THR A 867 15.54 16.62 -32.36
CA THR A 867 15.11 15.81 -31.20
C THR A 867 14.67 14.42 -31.67
N TYR A 868 15.09 13.40 -30.96
CA TYR A 868 14.87 12.01 -31.32
C TYR A 868 14.27 11.24 -30.17
N ARG A 869 13.16 10.50 -30.42
CA ARG A 869 12.65 9.49 -29.50
C ARG A 869 13.36 8.17 -29.72
N MET A 870 13.57 7.41 -28.66
CA MET A 870 14.29 6.14 -28.71
C MET A 870 13.35 4.96 -28.51
N TYR A 871 13.36 4.02 -29.45
CA TYR A 871 12.55 2.79 -29.38
C TYR A 871 13.44 1.56 -29.46
N ILE A 872 12.91 0.43 -28.98
CA ILE A 872 13.47 -0.90 -29.18
C ILE A 872 12.49 -1.77 -29.92
N VAL A 873 12.95 -2.44 -30.95
CA VAL A 873 12.27 -3.57 -31.56
C VAL A 873 12.71 -4.83 -30.82
N ILE A 874 11.74 -5.62 -30.37
CA ILE A 874 11.94 -6.91 -29.69
C ILE A 874 11.31 -7.97 -30.54
N ALA A 875 12.06 -8.91 -31.05
CA ALA A 875 11.54 -9.98 -31.90
C ALA A 875 12.02 -11.36 -31.42
N ASN A 876 11.26 -12.39 -31.70
CA ASN A 876 11.65 -13.77 -31.68
C ASN A 876 11.00 -14.53 -32.85
N ASP A 877 11.16 -15.86 -32.97
CA ASP A 877 10.59 -16.62 -34.08
C ASP A 877 9.07 -16.48 -34.24
N SER A 878 8.35 -16.13 -33.19
CA SER A 878 6.88 -16.12 -33.14
C SER A 878 6.27 -14.73 -33.07
N TYR A 879 6.96 -13.75 -32.48
CA TYR A 879 6.40 -12.44 -32.15
C TYR A 879 7.40 -11.32 -32.48
N THR A 880 6.86 -10.12 -32.74
CA THR A 880 7.66 -8.88 -32.82
C THR A 880 6.86 -7.78 -32.12
N ASP A 881 7.54 -6.94 -31.39
CA ASP A 881 6.98 -5.75 -30.73
C ASP A 881 7.95 -4.57 -30.82
N VAL A 882 7.42 -3.37 -30.80
CA VAL A 882 8.18 -2.12 -30.86
C VAL A 882 7.72 -1.23 -29.71
N GLU A 883 8.63 -0.80 -28.89
CA GLU A 883 8.31 -0.04 -27.69
C GLU A 883 9.33 1.08 -27.45
N GLU A 884 8.86 2.22 -26.94
CA GLU A 884 9.75 3.29 -26.49
C GLU A 884 10.63 2.82 -25.33
N LEU A 885 11.92 3.10 -25.41
CA LEU A 885 12.87 2.82 -24.32
C LEU A 885 12.63 3.76 -23.15
N TYR A 886 12.63 3.22 -21.95
CA TYR A 886 12.47 3.99 -20.72
C TYR A 886 13.48 3.59 -19.64
N SER A 887 13.67 4.46 -18.66
CA SER A 887 14.38 4.14 -17.43
C SER A 887 13.86 4.99 -16.27
N TYR A 888 13.35 4.36 -15.25
CA TYR A 888 12.98 5.03 -13.98
C TYR A 888 14.19 5.44 -13.12
N ARG A 889 15.40 5.07 -13.53
CA ARG A 889 16.64 5.29 -12.76
C ARG A 889 17.71 6.02 -13.56
N PHE A 890 17.34 6.74 -14.61
CA PHE A 890 18.28 7.51 -15.39
C PHE A 890 18.62 8.81 -14.65
N GLU A 891 19.88 8.92 -14.21
CA GLU A 891 20.37 10.09 -13.46
C GLU A 891 20.94 11.19 -14.39
N GLY A 892 20.83 11.01 -15.72
CA GLY A 892 21.48 11.83 -16.71
C GLY A 892 22.92 11.35 -17.01
N ILE A 893 23.42 11.73 -18.15
CA ILE A 893 24.85 11.63 -18.52
C ILE A 893 25.28 12.99 -19.01
N ASP A 894 26.62 13.26 -18.94
CA ASP A 894 27.18 14.52 -19.43
C ASP A 894 26.91 14.67 -20.93
N ASP A 895 26.64 15.90 -21.35
CA ASP A 895 26.53 16.22 -22.76
C ASP A 895 27.86 15.89 -23.49
N TYR A 896 27.69 15.34 -24.67
CA TYR A 896 28.84 14.90 -25.48
C TYR A 896 28.97 15.74 -26.75
N SER A 897 30.12 16.32 -27.00
CA SER A 897 30.36 17.13 -28.21
C SER A 897 31.40 16.49 -29.13
N ILE A 898 31.02 16.34 -30.40
CA ILE A 898 31.91 15.85 -31.46
C ILE A 898 31.52 16.49 -32.79
N ASN A 899 32.50 16.82 -33.62
CA ASN A 899 32.34 17.39 -34.98
C ASN A 899 31.45 18.65 -35.04
N GLY A 900 31.46 19.47 -33.97
CA GLY A 900 30.68 20.70 -33.87
C GLY A 900 29.23 20.51 -33.50
N LYS A 901 28.80 19.30 -33.11
CA LYS A 901 27.49 19.00 -32.58
C LYS A 901 27.57 18.56 -31.13
N THR A 902 26.55 18.89 -30.37
CA THR A 902 26.38 18.47 -28.97
C THR A 902 25.17 17.52 -28.87
N TYR A 903 25.37 16.41 -28.18
CA TYR A 903 24.39 15.34 -27.95
C TYR A 903 24.03 15.33 -26.48
N SER A 904 22.75 15.54 -26.16
CA SER A 904 22.23 15.53 -24.82
C SER A 904 21.18 14.43 -24.71
N LEU A 905 21.29 13.58 -23.70
CA LEU A 905 20.29 12.52 -23.43
C LEU A 905 19.53 12.85 -22.18
N SER A 906 18.22 12.93 -22.30
CA SER A 906 17.28 13.20 -21.21
C SER A 906 16.17 12.13 -21.17
N ILE A 907 15.33 12.22 -20.16
CA ILE A 907 14.07 11.46 -20.11
C ILE A 907 12.88 12.41 -20.03
N SER A 908 11.76 12.02 -20.65
CA SER A 908 10.52 12.78 -20.60
C SER A 908 9.94 12.78 -19.18
N ASP A 909 9.37 13.90 -18.77
CA ASP A 909 8.79 14.05 -17.41
C ASP A 909 7.56 13.14 -17.17
N VAL A 910 6.87 12.71 -18.21
CA VAL A 910 5.59 11.98 -18.10
C VAL A 910 5.76 10.46 -18.01
N HIS A 911 6.73 9.89 -18.74
CA HIS A 911 6.88 8.42 -18.81
C HIS A 911 8.31 7.92 -18.68
N SER A 912 9.24 8.78 -18.25
CA SER A 912 10.68 8.44 -18.12
C SER A 912 11.29 7.84 -19.39
N ARG A 913 10.81 8.27 -20.57
CA ARG A 913 11.23 7.80 -21.90
C ARG A 913 12.41 8.60 -22.40
N PHE A 914 13.36 7.92 -23.04
CA PHE A 914 14.59 8.57 -23.51
C PHE A 914 14.35 9.50 -24.69
N ILE A 915 14.91 10.71 -24.59
CA ILE A 915 14.96 11.73 -25.64
C ILE A 915 16.42 12.08 -25.88
N LEU A 916 16.86 11.91 -27.13
CA LEU A 916 18.20 12.35 -27.58
C LEU A 916 18.08 13.66 -28.35
N GLU A 917 18.69 14.71 -27.85
CA GLU A 917 18.78 16.00 -28.52
C GLU A 917 20.14 16.15 -29.20
N VAL A 918 20.16 16.61 -30.46
CA VAL A 918 21.34 16.92 -31.22
C VAL A 918 21.27 18.41 -31.57
N SER A 919 22.20 19.20 -31.04
CA SER A 919 22.33 20.66 -31.29
C SER A 919 23.69 21.01 -31.92
N GLU A 920 23.78 22.27 -32.50
CA GLU A 920 25.05 22.77 -33.07
C GLU A 920 26.05 23.22 -32.00
#